data_f6e723266be284a03168e602c0da1d07
#
_entry.id   f6e723266be284a03168e602c0da1d07
#
_cell.length_a   1.000
_cell.length_b   1.000
_cell.length_c   1.000
_cell.angle_alpha   90.00
_cell.angle_beta   90.00
_cell.angle_gamma   90.00
#
_symmetry.space_group_name_H-M   'P 1'
#
loop_
_entity.id
_entity.type
_entity.pdbx_description
1 polymer ?
#
loop_
_entity_poly.entity_id
_entity_poly.type
_entity_poly.pdbx_seq_one_letter_code
_entity_poly.pdbx_strand_id
1 'polypeptide(L)'
;MASTAGLQTSHGHWFNTTLTSSQSHLGFRSSFPRPPAGDFLERSPPRCRRRCSHAVAAAIVVEKLGQGRSVGPSLPVPRRSRDGFLARRGRQQPAAAPCGSAVEGAGAAAPATDRFANTLTSLPKPGGGEYGKFYSIPALNDPKIDKLPYCIRILLESAVRNYDNFQVTESDVQNIIDWEKTSPKLAEIPFKPARLVLMDNTGGPAVVDLAAIRDVIAELDSDPKKINPLVPVDLVIDHSVRVDVAKCADALKQNMDLEFSRNKERFSFFKWASSAFNNMLVLPPGSGILHQVNLEYLSRVVFKADGVLYPDSVVGTDSHTTMINSLGVAGWGVGGIEAMAAMLGQPMSMVLPGVVGFKLTGKLQDGVTTTDLALTLTQMLRKHGVVGKFIEFFYGEGVGSIPLPARATIANMTPEYGATMGFFPVDQVALDYLRLIGRSDETVSMIEAYLRANKMFVDCNELQTGPVYSSDLELDLTTVEPSVAGPKRPHDRVPLKEMKSDWHTCLGNEVGFKGYAVPKEEHNKIVKFDFHGQPAEITHGSVVLAAVCSSTNSSNPSVMIGAGLVAKKACELGLEVKPWVKTSLAPGSLVVTKYLEHSGLQEYLNHQGFHLVGYGCTTCIGNSGDLDKSLSDAIVDNGVVVVAVLSGNRNYEGRVHPLTRANYLASPPLVVAYALAGTVDIDFENEPIGIGKDGKEVYFKDVWPTNEEIEQVIKSNVLPKMFVDTYDSITEGNDAWNKLVVPKETLYPWDPKSTYIHKPAYLENITMTPPGPPSVKDAYCLLSLGDSITTDHISPSGVIKPGTPAAKYLLERGVKPENFTTYGSRRANDEIVVRGAFANIRIVNKLLEGEVGPKTVHVPTGEKHYVFDAAMKYKSEGHDMVILAGDEYGAGSSRDSAAKGPLLLGVKAVIAKGFERIHRSNLVGMGIIPLRFKAGEDADSLNLSGHERFTIDLPRKITEIRPGQDVIVTTKNGKSFTCTLCINTQVELEYFNHGGILPYLIRKLA
;
A
#
# COMPACT_ATOMS: atom_id res chain seq x y z
N MET A 1 20.37 -21.18 49.80
CA MET A 1 20.37 -22.56 50.29
C MET A 1 20.01 -23.42 49.09
N ALA A 2 20.96 -23.95 48.39
CA ALA A 2 21.61 -25.24 48.53
C ALA A 2 20.54 -26.34 48.39
N SER A 3 20.61 -27.30 47.53
CA SER A 3 21.67 -28.15 46.98
C SER A 3 21.03 -29.09 45.96
N THR A 4 21.64 -29.30 44.84
CA THR A 4 22.55 -30.36 44.40
C THR A 4 21.98 -31.71 44.06
N ALA A 5 22.38 -32.12 42.87
CA ALA A 5 22.89 -33.43 42.42
C ALA A 5 21.83 -34.46 41.97
N GLY A 6 22.04 -35.28 40.98
CA GLY A 6 23.16 -35.60 40.10
C GLY A 6 22.80 -36.78 39.22
N LEU A 7 23.42 -36.83 38.06
CA LEU A 7 24.14 -37.92 37.41
C LEU A 7 23.54 -39.37 37.36
N GLN A 8 23.35 -39.92 36.16
CA GLN A 8 24.18 -40.96 35.54
C GLN A 8 23.43 -41.57 34.34
N THR A 9 23.94 -41.45 33.10
CA THR A 9 24.78 -42.32 32.24
C THR A 9 24.40 -43.79 32.08
N SER A 10 24.13 -44.20 30.85
CA SER A 10 24.72 -45.41 30.20
C SER A 10 24.13 -45.54 28.78
N HIS A 11 24.88 -45.42 27.73
CA HIS A 11 25.67 -46.41 26.97
C HIS A 11 24.80 -47.50 26.30
N GLY A 12 24.79 -47.54 24.98
CA GLY A 12 25.33 -48.69 24.29
C GLY A 12 24.71 -49.09 22.97
N HIS A 13 25.51 -48.93 21.89
CA HIS A 13 25.83 -49.86 20.79
C HIS A 13 24.82 -50.10 19.65
N TRP A 14 25.19 -49.59 18.47
CA TRP A 14 25.70 -50.31 17.27
C TRP A 14 24.77 -51.38 16.66
N PHE A 15 24.41 -51.21 15.38
CA PHE A 15 24.75 -52.18 14.32
C PHE A 15 24.72 -51.54 12.91
N ASN A 16 25.87 -51.60 12.25
CA ASN A 16 26.10 -51.43 10.82
C ASN A 16 25.62 -52.69 10.08
N THR A 17 25.03 -52.57 8.90
CA THR A 17 25.22 -53.56 7.82
C THR A 17 25.15 -52.88 6.46
N THR A 18 26.23 -52.99 5.77
CA THR A 18 26.51 -52.72 4.34
C THR A 18 26.03 -53.85 3.43
N LEU A 19 26.04 -53.58 2.11
CA LEU A 19 26.09 -54.45 0.92
C LEU A 19 24.75 -54.64 0.20
N THR A 20 24.58 -54.58 -1.12
CA THR A 20 25.45 -54.52 -2.29
C THR A 20 24.62 -54.29 -3.52
N SER A 21 25.22 -53.76 -4.56
CA SER A 21 24.79 -53.57 -5.94
C SER A 21 24.15 -54.74 -6.64
N SER A 22 23.17 -54.45 -7.55
CA SER A 22 23.18 -55.16 -8.83
C SER A 22 22.44 -54.34 -9.90
N GLN A 23 23.18 -54.11 -11.00
CA GLN A 23 22.71 -53.60 -12.28
C GLN A 23 21.81 -54.59 -12.98
N SER A 24 20.81 -54.12 -13.71
CA SER A 24 20.38 -54.74 -14.93
C SER A 24 19.83 -53.71 -15.93
N HIS A 25 20.53 -53.67 -17.08
CA HIS A 25 20.13 -52.98 -18.31
C HIS A 25 18.86 -53.62 -18.89
N LEU A 26 17.96 -52.77 -19.37
CA LEU A 26 17.15 -53.07 -20.56
C LEU A 26 16.81 -51.80 -21.29
N GLY A 27 17.34 -51.66 -22.49
CA GLY A 27 17.13 -50.56 -23.42
C GLY A 27 15.86 -50.78 -24.23
N PHE A 28 15.17 -49.70 -24.51
CA PHE A 28 14.23 -49.60 -25.65
C PHE A 28 14.59 -48.40 -26.49
N ARG A 29 15.04 -48.61 -27.70
CA ARG A 29 15.11 -47.67 -28.81
C ARG A 29 13.71 -47.54 -29.41
N SER A 30 13.23 -46.32 -29.64
CA SER A 30 12.24 -46.01 -30.67
C SER A 30 12.66 -44.78 -31.43
N SER A 31 12.90 -44.97 -32.70
CA SER A 31 13.22 -44.04 -33.74
C SER A 31 12.00 -43.24 -34.20
N PHE A 32 12.17 -41.91 -34.39
CA PHE A 32 11.27 -41.14 -35.26
C PHE A 32 12.14 -40.32 -36.26
N PRO A 33 11.65 -40.13 -37.51
CA PRO A 33 12.44 -39.65 -38.63
C PRO A 33 12.47 -38.12 -38.74
N ARG A 34 13.58 -37.60 -39.26
CA ARG A 34 13.77 -36.21 -39.72
C ARG A 34 13.13 -36.01 -41.10
N PRO A 35 12.50 -34.85 -41.36
CA PRO A 35 12.30 -34.39 -42.76
C PRO A 35 13.45 -33.48 -43.21
N PRO A 36 13.60 -33.26 -44.53
CA PRO A 36 14.84 -32.87 -45.17
C PRO A 36 15.15 -31.37 -45.23
N ALA A 37 16.43 -31.08 -45.47
CA ALA A 37 16.98 -29.74 -45.64
C ALA A 37 16.48 -29.05 -46.88
N GLY A 38 16.21 -27.77 -46.78
CA GLY A 38 16.04 -26.86 -47.88
C GLY A 38 16.82 -25.57 -47.58
N ASP A 39 17.74 -25.24 -48.47
CA ASP A 39 18.65 -24.07 -48.47
C ASP A 39 17.86 -22.76 -48.47
N PHE A 40 18.23 -21.82 -47.60
CA PHE A 40 18.14 -20.39 -47.92
C PHE A 40 19.20 -19.55 -47.19
N LEU A 41 20.07 -19.03 -48.00
CA LEU A 41 20.98 -17.90 -47.94
C LEU A 41 21.06 -17.02 -46.67
N GLU A 42 22.29 -16.90 -46.20
CA GLU A 42 22.88 -15.90 -45.32
C GLU A 42 22.50 -14.45 -45.69
N ARG A 43 22.07 -13.67 -44.70
CA ARG A 43 22.33 -12.23 -44.65
C ARG A 43 22.67 -11.82 -43.22
N SER A 44 23.92 -11.46 -42.99
CA SER A 44 24.47 -10.87 -41.80
C SER A 44 24.04 -9.42 -41.64
N PRO A 45 23.84 -8.89 -40.43
CA PRO A 45 23.64 -7.46 -40.19
C PRO A 45 24.98 -6.71 -40.12
N PRO A 46 25.02 -5.40 -40.46
CA PRO A 46 26.25 -4.64 -40.56
C PRO A 46 26.79 -4.20 -39.20
N ARG A 47 28.10 -4.38 -39.06
CA ARG A 47 28.92 -3.84 -37.95
C ARG A 47 29.01 -2.33 -38.06
N CYS A 48 28.69 -1.61 -36.99
CA CYS A 48 28.98 -0.19 -36.88
C CYS A 48 30.42 0.01 -36.37
N ARG A 49 31.29 0.59 -37.24
CA ARG A 49 32.64 1.02 -36.90
C ARG A 49 32.63 2.41 -36.31
N ARG A 50 33.30 2.54 -35.14
CA ARG A 50 33.73 3.83 -34.55
C ARG A 50 34.65 4.58 -35.54
N ARG A 51 34.44 5.90 -35.65
CA ARG A 51 35.52 6.87 -35.93
C ARG A 51 35.26 8.14 -35.12
N CYS A 52 36.21 8.46 -34.24
CA CYS A 52 36.44 9.81 -33.69
C CYS A 52 36.99 10.74 -34.76
N SER A 53 36.62 12.02 -34.75
CA SER A 53 37.59 13.13 -34.67
C SER A 53 36.96 14.50 -34.91
N HIS A 54 37.30 15.35 -34.00
CA HIS A 54 37.65 16.79 -34.11
C HIS A 54 36.59 17.88 -34.08
N ALA A 55 36.81 18.69 -33.05
CA ALA A 55 36.24 19.97 -32.74
C ALA A 55 36.53 21.02 -33.83
N VAL A 56 35.62 21.99 -33.99
CA VAL A 56 35.96 23.40 -34.37
C VAL A 56 34.94 24.32 -33.67
N ALA A 57 35.49 25.29 -32.96
CA ALA A 57 34.83 26.43 -32.36
C ALA A 57 34.68 27.58 -33.35
N ALA A 58 33.60 28.38 -33.26
CA ALA A 58 33.51 29.81 -33.68
C ALA A 58 32.19 30.35 -33.13
N ALA A 59 32.12 31.15 -32.10
CA ALA A 59 32.36 32.60 -32.05
C ALA A 59 31.25 33.46 -32.72
N ILE A 60 30.45 34.03 -31.82
CA ILE A 60 29.90 35.40 -31.69
C ILE A 60 29.80 36.26 -32.97
N VAL A 61 28.59 36.76 -33.26
CA VAL A 61 28.34 38.14 -33.68
C VAL A 61 27.01 38.65 -33.14
N VAL A 62 27.10 39.75 -32.38
CA VAL A 62 26.00 40.63 -31.95
C VAL A 62 25.83 41.70 -33.05
N GLU A 63 24.60 41.92 -33.50
CA GLU A 63 24.28 43.23 -34.10
C GLU A 63 22.85 43.68 -33.72
N LYS A 64 22.79 44.87 -33.19
CA LYS A 64 21.61 45.69 -32.94
C LYS A 64 21.17 46.40 -34.20
N LEU A 65 19.87 46.60 -34.36
CA LEU A 65 19.14 47.74 -34.95
C LEU A 65 17.66 47.33 -34.99
N GLY A 66 16.66 47.99 -34.49
CA GLY A 66 16.32 49.32 -34.27
C GLY A 66 14.98 49.69 -34.94
N GLN A 67 13.98 50.21 -34.14
CA GLN A 67 12.74 50.87 -34.57
C GLN A 67 11.59 49.97 -35.10
N GLY A 68 10.45 49.70 -34.39
CA GLY A 68 9.46 50.69 -34.07
C GLY A 68 8.18 50.50 -34.89
N ARG A 69 7.09 49.96 -34.31
CA ARG A 69 5.71 50.45 -34.57
C ARG A 69 4.70 49.76 -33.62
N SER A 70 3.87 50.57 -33.06
CA SER A 70 2.73 50.34 -32.21
C SER A 70 1.66 49.37 -32.80
N VAL A 71 1.23 48.40 -31.97
CA VAL A 71 -0.09 47.77 -32.13
C VAL A 71 -0.69 47.56 -30.72
N GLY A 72 -1.93 47.88 -30.57
CA GLY A 72 -2.71 48.07 -29.37
C GLY A 72 -2.90 46.83 -28.46
N PRO A 73 -3.60 46.99 -27.35
CA PRO A 73 -3.57 46.05 -26.23
C PRO A 73 -4.36 44.73 -26.54
N SER A 74 -3.66 43.62 -26.49
CA SER A 74 -4.26 42.32 -26.38
C SER A 74 -4.83 42.12 -24.98
N LEU A 75 -6.10 41.83 -24.88
CA LEU A 75 -6.82 41.44 -23.66
C LEU A 75 -6.08 40.28 -22.95
N PRO A 76 -5.95 40.32 -21.61
CA PRO A 76 -5.36 39.23 -20.87
C PRO A 76 -6.28 38.01 -20.92
N VAL A 77 -5.77 36.88 -21.36
CA VAL A 77 -6.41 35.56 -21.17
C VAL A 77 -6.53 35.32 -19.66
N PRO A 78 -7.72 35.03 -19.13
CA PRO A 78 -7.85 34.83 -17.70
C PRO A 78 -7.08 33.56 -17.29
N ARG A 79 -6.07 33.73 -16.44
CA ARG A 79 -5.40 32.63 -15.71
C ARG A 79 -6.48 31.88 -14.91
N ARG A 80 -6.78 30.64 -15.32
CA ARG A 80 -7.65 29.74 -14.53
C ARG A 80 -6.87 29.35 -13.26
N SER A 81 -7.31 29.84 -12.11
CA SER A 81 -6.75 29.43 -10.83
C SER A 81 -7.08 27.97 -10.54
N ARG A 82 -6.17 27.28 -9.88
CA ARG A 82 -6.32 25.91 -9.36
C ARG A 82 -7.63 25.74 -8.57
N ASP A 83 -7.94 26.73 -7.76
CA ASP A 83 -9.14 26.76 -6.91
C ASP A 83 -10.44 26.83 -7.74
N GLY A 84 -10.42 27.44 -8.92
CA GLY A 84 -11.54 27.48 -9.83
C GLY A 84 -11.88 26.11 -10.46
N PHE A 85 -10.91 25.23 -10.67
CA PHE A 85 -11.13 23.89 -11.21
C PHE A 85 -11.70 22.94 -10.15
N LEU A 86 -11.17 22.99 -8.92
CA LEU A 86 -11.65 22.18 -7.80
C LEU A 86 -13.03 22.65 -7.31
N ALA A 87 -13.30 23.99 -7.34
CA ALA A 87 -14.62 24.54 -6.98
C ALA A 87 -15.72 24.21 -8.01
N ARG A 88 -15.38 24.05 -9.31
CA ARG A 88 -16.37 23.66 -10.33
C ARG A 88 -16.90 22.24 -10.16
N ARG A 89 -16.18 21.35 -9.50
CA ARG A 89 -16.69 20.00 -9.17
C ARG A 89 -17.84 19.98 -8.18
N GLY A 90 -17.93 20.97 -7.27
CA GLY A 90 -19.05 21.11 -6.37
C GLY A 90 -20.33 21.70 -7.01
N ARG A 91 -20.28 22.15 -8.29
CA ARG A 91 -21.40 22.81 -8.96
C ARG A 91 -22.28 21.90 -9.83
N GLN A 92 -21.99 20.62 -9.94
CA GLN A 92 -22.82 19.67 -10.71
C GLN A 92 -23.41 18.57 -9.79
N GLN A 93 -23.95 18.95 -8.63
CA GLN A 93 -25.00 18.14 -8.04
C GLN A 93 -26.34 18.67 -8.53
N PRO A 94 -27.18 17.87 -9.20
CA PRO A 94 -28.60 18.15 -9.20
C PRO A 94 -29.05 18.14 -7.73
N ALA A 95 -29.83 19.13 -7.32
CA ALA A 95 -30.44 19.15 -6.00
C ALA A 95 -31.00 17.76 -5.71
N ALA A 96 -30.56 17.17 -4.59
CA ALA A 96 -31.13 15.93 -4.10
C ALA A 96 -32.63 16.21 -3.93
N ALA A 97 -33.46 15.69 -4.82
CA ALA A 97 -34.88 15.63 -4.58
C ALA A 97 -35.05 14.82 -3.29
N PRO A 98 -35.88 15.29 -2.35
CA PRO A 98 -36.19 14.54 -1.16
C PRO A 98 -36.81 13.21 -1.60
N CYS A 99 -36.13 12.10 -1.33
CA CYS A 99 -36.68 10.77 -1.54
C CYS A 99 -37.75 10.51 -0.46
N GLY A 100 -38.94 11.02 -0.72
CA GLY A 100 -40.14 10.76 0.04
C GLY A 100 -41.08 9.92 -0.80
N SER A 101 -40.90 8.62 -0.84
CA SER A 101 -42.02 7.70 -1.11
C SER A 101 -42.58 7.26 0.24
N ALA A 102 -43.71 7.85 0.60
CA ALA A 102 -44.47 7.48 1.76
C ALA A 102 -44.87 5.99 1.67
N VAL A 103 -44.41 5.21 2.62
CA VAL A 103 -45.08 4.00 3.06
C VAL A 103 -46.06 4.46 4.14
N GLU A 104 -47.33 4.50 3.83
CA GLU A 104 -48.42 4.73 4.81
C GLU A 104 -48.44 3.57 5.79
N GLY A 105 -48.20 3.85 7.06
CA GLY A 105 -48.47 2.89 8.12
C GLY A 105 -47.49 2.86 9.29
N ALA A 106 -47.26 4.02 9.95
CA ALA A 106 -46.98 4.14 11.38
C ALA A 106 -46.79 5.64 11.70
N GLY A 107 -47.38 6.14 12.73
CA GLY A 107 -47.58 7.55 13.10
C GLY A 107 -46.44 8.49 12.74
N ALA A 108 -46.79 9.58 12.06
CA ALA A 108 -45.88 10.64 11.68
C ALA A 108 -45.26 11.28 12.92
N ALA A 109 -43.96 10.97 13.17
CA ALA A 109 -43.15 11.81 14.03
C ALA A 109 -42.92 13.14 13.30
N ALA A 110 -43.03 14.25 14.01
CA ALA A 110 -42.73 15.58 13.51
C ALA A 110 -41.32 15.61 12.92
N PRO A 111 -41.00 16.45 11.88
CA PRO A 111 -39.68 16.57 11.33
C PRO A 111 -38.71 16.87 12.48
N ALA A 112 -37.68 16.00 12.64
CA ALA A 112 -36.69 16.17 13.67
C ALA A 112 -36.02 17.54 13.46
N THR A 113 -36.18 18.44 14.40
CA THR A 113 -35.45 19.72 14.42
C THR A 113 -33.99 19.36 14.53
N ASP A 114 -33.18 19.83 13.58
CA ASP A 114 -31.73 19.68 13.62
C ASP A 114 -31.20 20.22 14.95
N ARG A 115 -30.86 19.32 15.89
CA ARG A 115 -30.44 19.66 17.25
C ARG A 115 -29.18 20.51 17.28
N PHE A 116 -28.32 20.35 16.26
CA PHE A 116 -27.05 21.05 16.16
C PHE A 116 -27.10 22.27 15.21
N ALA A 117 -28.28 22.65 14.69
CA ALA A 117 -28.46 23.82 13.82
C ALA A 117 -27.91 25.12 14.42
N ASN A 118 -27.92 25.24 15.76
CA ASN A 118 -27.41 26.38 16.50
C ASN A 118 -25.87 26.47 16.48
N THR A 119 -25.16 25.42 16.10
CA THR A 119 -23.70 25.41 15.94
C THR A 119 -23.26 25.91 14.56
N LEU A 120 -24.19 25.99 13.59
CA LEU A 120 -23.91 26.50 12.25
C LEU A 120 -23.73 28.01 12.27
N THR A 121 -22.52 28.49 12.06
CA THR A 121 -22.19 29.92 12.14
C THR A 121 -21.39 30.38 10.92
N SER A 122 -21.20 31.71 10.76
CA SER A 122 -20.42 32.30 9.67
C SER A 122 -18.94 32.43 10.05
N LEU A 123 -18.04 32.12 9.12
CA LEU A 123 -16.60 32.36 9.27
C LEU A 123 -16.23 33.71 8.64
N PRO A 124 -15.90 34.75 9.45
CA PRO A 124 -15.59 36.07 8.92
C PRO A 124 -14.29 36.07 8.13
N LYS A 125 -14.25 36.90 7.06
CA LYS A 125 -13.07 37.15 6.26
C LYS A 125 -12.39 38.46 6.72
N PRO A 126 -11.07 38.50 6.87
CA PRO A 126 -10.34 39.75 7.10
C PRO A 126 -10.65 40.77 6.00
N GLY A 127 -11.00 41.99 6.39
CA GLY A 127 -11.36 43.08 5.44
C GLY A 127 -12.87 43.11 5.07
N GLY A 128 -13.71 42.22 5.63
CA GLY A 128 -15.15 42.22 5.47
C GLY A 128 -15.70 41.06 4.61
N GLY A 129 -16.96 40.68 4.87
CA GLY A 129 -17.61 39.51 4.30
C GLY A 129 -17.29 38.20 5.05
N GLU A 130 -17.59 37.05 4.44
CA GLU A 130 -17.39 35.75 5.04
C GLU A 130 -16.71 34.78 4.05
N TYR A 131 -15.95 33.81 4.58
CA TYR A 131 -15.44 32.69 3.81
C TYR A 131 -16.56 31.66 3.48
N GLY A 132 -17.51 31.48 4.40
CA GLY A 132 -18.61 30.55 4.34
C GLY A 132 -19.18 30.29 5.74
N LYS A 133 -20.13 29.36 5.84
CA LYS A 133 -20.66 28.86 7.12
C LYS A 133 -19.91 27.62 7.55
N PHE A 134 -19.90 27.32 8.85
CA PHE A 134 -19.29 26.10 9.38
C PHE A 134 -19.98 25.66 10.69
N TYR A 135 -19.89 24.39 11.01
CA TYR A 135 -20.35 23.86 12.30
C TYR A 135 -19.23 24.09 13.33
N SER A 136 -19.53 24.97 14.31
CA SER A 136 -18.57 25.29 15.37
C SER A 136 -18.66 24.27 16.51
N ILE A 137 -17.63 23.45 16.68
CA ILE A 137 -17.58 22.53 17.82
C ILE A 137 -17.45 23.23 19.18
N PRO A 138 -16.77 24.41 19.31
CA PRO A 138 -16.82 25.18 20.55
C PRO A 138 -18.23 25.66 20.95
N ALA A 139 -19.14 25.85 19.98
CA ALA A 139 -20.53 26.24 20.27
C ALA A 139 -21.37 25.15 20.95
N LEU A 140 -20.89 23.92 21.05
CA LEU A 140 -21.46 22.86 21.85
C LEU A 140 -21.34 23.14 23.36
N ASN A 141 -20.44 24.05 23.76
CA ASN A 141 -20.24 24.53 25.14
C ASN A 141 -19.94 23.43 26.17
N ASP A 142 -19.27 22.36 25.76
CA ASP A 142 -18.80 21.29 26.67
C ASP A 142 -17.28 21.43 26.88
N PRO A 143 -16.80 21.62 28.14
CA PRO A 143 -15.36 21.81 28.42
C PRO A 143 -14.51 20.55 28.14
N LYS A 144 -15.11 19.38 27.94
CA LYS A 144 -14.39 18.17 27.55
C LYS A 144 -13.80 18.29 26.15
N ILE A 145 -14.40 19.11 25.28
CA ILE A 145 -13.93 19.31 23.89
C ILE A 145 -12.50 19.83 23.87
N ASP A 146 -12.11 20.70 24.81
CA ASP A 146 -10.76 21.24 24.89
C ASP A 146 -9.71 20.17 25.27
N LYS A 147 -10.16 19.07 25.87
CA LYS A 147 -9.31 17.92 26.23
C LYS A 147 -9.23 16.84 25.15
N LEU A 148 -10.08 16.91 24.10
CA LEU A 148 -10.05 15.93 23.04
C LEU A 148 -8.77 16.06 22.20
N PRO A 149 -8.12 14.95 21.80
CA PRO A 149 -7.11 14.94 20.76
C PRO A 149 -7.59 15.62 19.48
N TYR A 150 -6.70 16.27 18.74
CA TYR A 150 -7.06 16.99 17.50
C TYR A 150 -7.71 16.08 16.47
N CYS A 151 -7.19 14.86 16.29
CA CYS A 151 -7.78 13.87 15.41
C CYS A 151 -9.22 13.48 15.82
N ILE A 152 -9.55 13.47 17.12
CA ILE A 152 -10.91 13.20 17.62
C ILE A 152 -11.85 14.39 17.41
N ARG A 153 -11.32 15.64 17.42
CA ARG A 153 -12.15 16.83 17.08
C ARG A 153 -12.65 16.78 15.64
N ILE A 154 -11.87 16.20 14.70
CA ILE A 154 -12.32 16.01 13.32
C ILE A 154 -13.48 15.00 13.26
N LEU A 155 -13.40 13.89 14.03
CA LEU A 155 -14.51 12.94 14.14
C LEU A 155 -15.76 13.58 14.74
N LEU A 156 -15.59 14.42 15.76
CA LEU A 156 -16.69 15.16 16.40
C LEU A 156 -17.36 16.11 15.40
N GLU A 157 -16.59 16.90 14.64
CA GLU A 157 -17.14 17.78 13.61
C GLU A 157 -17.94 17.01 12.58
N SER A 158 -17.36 15.89 12.10
CA SER A 158 -18.05 15.02 11.13
C SER A 158 -19.38 14.48 11.68
N ALA A 159 -19.43 14.09 12.95
CA ALA A 159 -20.66 13.60 13.57
C ALA A 159 -21.71 14.71 13.72
N VAL A 160 -21.31 15.91 14.17
CA VAL A 160 -22.21 17.09 14.31
C VAL A 160 -22.78 17.49 12.95
N ARG A 161 -21.93 17.61 11.92
CA ARG A 161 -22.32 18.03 10.57
C ARG A 161 -23.22 17.02 9.85
N ASN A 162 -23.03 15.72 10.10
CA ASN A 162 -23.78 14.64 9.46
C ASN A 162 -24.92 14.10 10.34
N TYR A 163 -25.25 14.79 11.42
CA TYR A 163 -26.37 14.40 12.30
C TYR A 163 -27.67 14.35 11.52
N ASP A 164 -28.35 13.21 11.58
CA ASP A 164 -29.69 13.01 10.95
C ASP A 164 -30.65 12.24 11.86
N ASN A 165 -30.25 11.97 13.11
CA ASN A 165 -30.97 11.18 14.11
C ASN A 165 -31.37 9.77 13.64
N PHE A 166 -30.67 9.23 12.62
CA PHE A 166 -30.91 7.92 12.05
C PHE A 166 -29.59 7.16 11.81
N GLN A 167 -28.73 7.68 10.92
CA GLN A 167 -27.39 7.11 10.66
C GLN A 167 -26.35 7.66 11.62
N VAL A 168 -26.49 8.92 12.02
CA VAL A 168 -25.66 9.58 13.02
C VAL A 168 -26.60 10.17 14.08
N THR A 169 -26.51 9.64 15.30
CA THR A 169 -27.41 9.96 16.40
C THR A 169 -26.77 10.92 17.40
N GLU A 170 -27.59 11.47 18.31
CA GLU A 170 -27.08 12.26 19.44
C GLU A 170 -26.16 11.46 20.35
N SER A 171 -26.45 10.17 20.53
CA SER A 171 -25.61 9.26 21.35
C SER A 171 -24.21 9.14 20.74
N ASP A 172 -24.08 9.16 19.40
CA ASP A 172 -22.77 9.06 18.73
C ASP A 172 -21.94 10.33 18.98
N VAL A 173 -22.57 11.52 18.88
CA VAL A 173 -21.91 12.78 19.21
C VAL A 173 -21.47 12.80 20.67
N GLN A 174 -22.36 12.36 21.59
CA GLN A 174 -22.04 12.29 23.02
C GLN A 174 -20.91 11.28 23.34
N ASN A 175 -20.89 10.13 22.66
CA ASN A 175 -19.82 9.15 22.80
C ASN A 175 -18.46 9.73 22.42
N ILE A 176 -18.39 10.57 21.39
CA ILE A 176 -17.15 11.24 20.98
C ILE A 176 -16.76 12.33 21.98
N ILE A 177 -17.71 13.14 22.50
CA ILE A 177 -17.43 14.15 23.54
C ILE A 177 -16.90 13.47 24.82
N ASP A 178 -17.44 12.32 25.18
CA ASP A 178 -17.03 11.52 26.33
C ASP A 178 -15.86 10.56 26.02
N TRP A 179 -15.06 10.83 24.97
CA TRP A 179 -14.02 9.95 24.42
C TRP A 179 -13.13 9.30 25.47
N GLU A 180 -12.69 10.03 26.49
CA GLU A 180 -11.84 9.51 27.58
C GLU A 180 -12.46 8.29 28.30
N LYS A 181 -13.80 8.28 28.42
CA LYS A 181 -14.56 7.22 29.09
C LYS A 181 -15.08 6.13 28.16
N THR A 182 -15.34 6.49 26.91
CA THR A 182 -16.03 5.64 25.92
C THR A 182 -15.07 4.85 25.03
N SER A 183 -13.90 5.41 24.71
CA SER A 183 -12.86 4.73 23.95
C SER A 183 -12.38 3.44 24.64
N PRO A 184 -12.07 3.39 25.96
CA PRO A 184 -11.72 2.15 26.64
C PRO A 184 -12.85 1.11 26.67
N LYS A 185 -14.12 1.53 26.47
CA LYS A 185 -15.28 0.65 26.41
C LYS A 185 -15.61 0.18 25.00
N LEU A 186 -14.77 0.53 24.05
CA LEU A 186 -14.94 0.17 22.62
C LEU A 186 -16.29 0.65 22.05
N ALA A 187 -16.71 1.90 22.38
CA ALA A 187 -17.93 2.48 21.84
C ALA A 187 -17.86 2.56 20.32
N GLU A 188 -18.93 2.17 19.66
CA GLU A 188 -19.07 2.26 18.19
C GLU A 188 -19.52 3.67 17.82
N ILE A 189 -18.97 4.21 16.72
CA ILE A 189 -19.37 5.47 16.10
C ILE A 189 -19.48 5.34 14.58
N PRO A 190 -20.42 6.06 13.94
CA PRO A 190 -20.46 6.19 12.49
C PRO A 190 -19.51 7.31 12.01
N PHE A 191 -18.84 7.09 10.91
CA PHE A 191 -17.97 8.10 10.28
C PHE A 191 -18.27 8.23 8.78
N LYS A 192 -18.49 9.46 8.30
CA LYS A 192 -18.67 9.77 6.88
C LYS A 192 -17.45 10.58 6.38
N PRO A 193 -16.58 10.01 5.52
CA PRO A 193 -15.44 10.73 4.97
C PRO A 193 -15.89 11.84 4.02
N ALA A 194 -15.09 12.92 3.93
CA ALA A 194 -15.35 14.03 3.01
C ALA A 194 -15.11 13.63 1.54
N ARG A 195 -14.21 12.69 1.29
CA ARG A 195 -13.87 12.16 -0.04
C ARG A 195 -13.19 10.79 0.04
N LEU A 196 -13.03 10.16 -1.13
CA LEU A 196 -12.29 8.91 -1.26
C LEU A 196 -11.15 9.06 -2.26
N VAL A 197 -10.09 8.26 -2.05
CA VAL A 197 -9.00 8.10 -3.00
C VAL A 197 -8.81 6.62 -3.33
N LEU A 198 -8.61 6.33 -4.61
CA LEU A 198 -8.46 4.97 -5.12
C LEU A 198 -7.15 4.84 -5.88
N MET A 199 -6.43 3.74 -5.67
CA MET A 199 -5.36 3.32 -6.56
C MET A 199 -5.87 2.26 -7.55
N ASP A 200 -5.26 2.13 -8.71
CA ASP A 200 -5.77 1.29 -9.79
C ASP A 200 -5.82 -0.22 -9.47
N ASN A 201 -4.89 -0.76 -8.67
CA ASN A 201 -4.83 -2.21 -8.39
C ASN A 201 -5.85 -2.71 -7.37
N THR A 202 -6.25 -1.90 -6.38
CA THR A 202 -7.27 -2.26 -5.38
C THR A 202 -8.57 -1.48 -5.60
N GLY A 203 -8.49 -0.23 -6.04
CA GLY A 203 -9.66 0.58 -6.38
C GLY A 203 -10.30 0.14 -7.71
N GLY A 204 -9.52 -0.38 -8.66
CA GLY A 204 -10.06 -0.92 -9.91
C GLY A 204 -11.12 -2.00 -9.70
N PRO A 205 -10.86 -3.05 -8.89
CA PRO A 205 -11.89 -4.02 -8.51
C PRO A 205 -13.13 -3.39 -7.85
N ALA A 206 -12.97 -2.35 -7.02
CA ALA A 206 -14.11 -1.64 -6.42
C ALA A 206 -14.95 -0.90 -7.48
N VAL A 207 -14.32 -0.32 -8.51
CA VAL A 207 -15.04 0.30 -9.63
C VAL A 207 -15.74 -0.77 -10.50
N VAL A 208 -15.14 -1.96 -10.66
CA VAL A 208 -15.79 -3.11 -11.32
C VAL A 208 -17.02 -3.57 -10.53
N ASP A 209 -16.92 -3.67 -9.21
CA ASP A 209 -18.06 -3.98 -8.35
C ASP A 209 -19.16 -2.92 -8.49
N LEU A 210 -18.79 -1.64 -8.50
CA LEU A 210 -19.75 -0.54 -8.69
C LEU A 210 -20.48 -0.62 -10.05
N ALA A 211 -19.75 -0.98 -11.11
CA ALA A 211 -20.33 -1.22 -12.44
C ALA A 211 -21.27 -2.44 -12.43
N ALA A 212 -20.85 -3.55 -11.80
CA ALA A 212 -21.66 -4.76 -11.70
C ALA A 212 -22.92 -4.57 -10.83
N ILE A 213 -22.85 -3.75 -9.77
CA ILE A 213 -24.01 -3.39 -8.96
C ILE A 213 -25.06 -2.65 -9.83
N ARG A 214 -24.66 -1.80 -10.79
CA ARG A 214 -25.61 -1.20 -11.74
C ARG A 214 -26.41 -2.23 -12.52
N ASP A 215 -25.72 -3.32 -12.99
CA ASP A 215 -26.41 -4.40 -13.68
C ASP A 215 -27.39 -5.14 -12.77
N VAL A 216 -26.96 -5.47 -11.55
CA VAL A 216 -27.84 -6.17 -10.57
C VAL A 216 -29.06 -5.30 -10.20
N ILE A 217 -28.87 -3.99 -10.02
CA ILE A 217 -29.98 -3.06 -9.76
C ILE A 217 -30.94 -3.02 -10.95
N ALA A 218 -30.41 -3.03 -12.19
CA ALA A 218 -31.27 -3.12 -13.39
C ALA A 218 -31.98 -4.48 -13.50
N GLU A 219 -31.31 -5.61 -13.14
CA GLU A 219 -31.88 -6.96 -13.06
C GLU A 219 -33.01 -7.07 -12.00
N LEU A 220 -32.97 -6.21 -10.97
CA LEU A 220 -34.01 -6.07 -9.94
C LEU A 220 -35.08 -5.01 -10.28
N ASP A 221 -35.20 -4.61 -11.56
CA ASP A 221 -36.16 -3.63 -12.05
C ASP A 221 -36.05 -2.22 -11.41
N SER A 222 -34.87 -1.83 -10.95
CA SER A 222 -34.59 -0.50 -10.38
C SER A 222 -33.64 0.32 -11.28
N ASP A 223 -33.65 1.67 -11.12
CA ASP A 223 -32.84 2.57 -11.97
C ASP A 223 -31.33 2.47 -11.64
N PRO A 224 -30.49 1.97 -12.55
CA PRO A 224 -29.04 1.87 -12.34
C PRO A 224 -28.34 3.22 -12.14
N LYS A 225 -28.97 4.34 -12.52
CA LYS A 225 -28.42 5.68 -12.29
C LYS A 225 -28.45 6.09 -10.82
N LYS A 226 -29.16 5.38 -9.95
CA LYS A 226 -29.05 5.54 -8.50
C LYS A 226 -27.65 5.23 -7.98
N ILE A 227 -26.88 4.38 -8.70
CA ILE A 227 -25.56 3.94 -8.31
C ILE A 227 -24.52 4.96 -8.84
N ASN A 228 -24.19 5.93 -8.01
CA ASN A 228 -23.15 6.94 -8.23
C ASN A 228 -22.46 7.29 -6.90
N PRO A 229 -21.17 7.67 -6.92
CA PRO A 229 -20.51 8.23 -5.77
C PRO A 229 -21.23 9.50 -5.25
N LEU A 230 -21.59 9.50 -3.98
CA LEU A 230 -22.23 10.63 -3.30
C LEU A 230 -21.21 11.65 -2.76
N VAL A 231 -19.95 11.26 -2.69
CA VAL A 231 -18.80 12.10 -2.32
C VAL A 231 -17.75 12.07 -3.43
N PRO A 232 -16.84 13.06 -3.50
CA PRO A 232 -15.76 13.06 -4.48
C PRO A 232 -14.88 11.80 -4.37
N VAL A 233 -14.61 11.17 -5.51
CA VAL A 233 -13.73 10.00 -5.64
C VAL A 233 -12.64 10.30 -6.64
N ASP A 234 -11.38 10.17 -6.23
CA ASP A 234 -10.22 10.40 -7.08
C ASP A 234 -9.45 9.09 -7.24
N LEU A 235 -9.44 8.53 -8.47
CA LEU A 235 -8.65 7.35 -8.81
C LEU A 235 -7.36 7.77 -9.50
N VAL A 236 -6.21 7.28 -9.01
CA VAL A 236 -4.89 7.50 -9.61
C VAL A 236 -4.37 6.18 -10.16
N ILE A 237 -3.95 6.18 -11.44
CA ILE A 237 -3.33 5.01 -12.06
C ILE A 237 -1.83 5.08 -11.76
N ASP A 238 -1.38 4.33 -10.76
CA ASP A 238 -0.04 4.45 -10.18
C ASP A 238 0.67 3.12 -9.85
N HIS A 239 0.01 1.98 -10.07
CA HIS A 239 0.52 0.65 -9.73
C HIS A 239 0.69 -0.28 -10.95
N SER A 240 0.52 0.22 -12.16
CA SER A 240 0.56 -0.57 -13.40
C SER A 240 1.93 -0.60 -14.07
N VAL A 241 2.80 0.36 -13.78
CA VAL A 241 4.16 0.43 -14.37
C VAL A 241 5.06 -0.66 -13.79
N ARG A 242 5.78 -1.37 -14.68
CA ARG A 242 6.79 -2.37 -14.32
C ARG A 242 8.15 -1.94 -14.86
N VAL A 243 9.22 -2.18 -14.10
CA VAL A 243 10.60 -1.85 -14.50
C VAL A 243 11.15 -2.97 -15.40
N ASP A 244 10.65 -3.05 -16.63
CA ASP A 244 11.16 -4.00 -17.62
C ASP A 244 12.51 -3.56 -18.17
N VAL A 245 12.66 -2.25 -18.39
CA VAL A 245 13.88 -1.61 -18.88
C VAL A 245 14.44 -0.69 -17.78
N ALA A 246 15.74 -0.79 -17.53
CA ALA A 246 16.48 0.00 -16.55
C ALA A 246 17.87 0.38 -17.06
N LYS A 247 18.59 1.27 -16.36
CA LYS A 247 19.98 1.65 -16.63
C LYS A 247 20.22 2.26 -18.02
N CYS A 248 19.21 2.89 -18.63
CA CYS A 248 19.38 3.58 -19.91
C CYS A 248 18.44 4.79 -20.03
N ALA A 249 18.79 5.75 -20.86
CA ALA A 249 18.04 7.00 -21.02
C ALA A 249 16.61 6.81 -21.54
N ASP A 250 16.34 5.78 -22.32
CA ASP A 250 15.03 5.50 -22.90
C ASP A 250 14.12 4.65 -21.96
N ALA A 251 14.58 4.31 -20.74
CA ALA A 251 13.86 3.40 -19.84
C ALA A 251 12.44 3.89 -19.53
N LEU A 252 12.28 5.17 -19.18
CA LEU A 252 10.97 5.77 -18.91
C LEU A 252 10.01 5.54 -20.07
N LYS A 253 10.41 5.93 -21.28
CA LYS A 253 9.54 5.83 -22.47
C LYS A 253 9.17 4.39 -22.77
N GLN A 254 10.16 3.47 -22.77
CA GLN A 254 9.91 2.05 -23.04
C GLN A 254 8.99 1.40 -22.02
N ASN A 255 9.18 1.69 -20.73
CA ASN A 255 8.32 1.15 -19.67
C ASN A 255 6.89 1.70 -19.76
N MET A 256 6.71 2.99 -20.06
CA MET A 256 5.38 3.59 -20.26
C MET A 256 4.67 3.01 -21.50
N ASP A 257 5.39 2.80 -22.60
CA ASP A 257 4.82 2.17 -23.82
C ASP A 257 4.36 0.73 -23.53
N LEU A 258 5.17 -0.05 -22.77
CA LEU A 258 4.82 -1.40 -22.32
C LEU A 258 3.66 -1.39 -21.33
N GLU A 259 3.65 -0.48 -20.36
CA GLU A 259 2.56 -0.28 -19.41
C GLU A 259 1.24 -0.07 -20.13
N PHE A 260 1.23 0.87 -21.08
CA PHE A 260 0.03 1.21 -21.84
C PHE A 260 -0.44 0.02 -22.71
N SER A 261 0.47 -0.64 -23.42
CA SER A 261 0.13 -1.78 -24.27
C SER A 261 -0.50 -2.94 -23.49
N ARG A 262 0.04 -3.24 -22.30
CA ARG A 262 -0.43 -4.32 -21.42
C ARG A 262 -1.74 -4.00 -20.72
N ASN A 263 -1.99 -2.73 -20.40
CA ASN A 263 -3.12 -2.30 -19.58
C ASN A 263 -4.19 -1.52 -20.36
N LYS A 264 -4.13 -1.48 -21.67
CA LYS A 264 -5.04 -0.72 -22.54
C LYS A 264 -6.52 -0.97 -22.18
N GLU A 265 -6.90 -2.22 -21.93
CA GLU A 265 -8.25 -2.62 -21.57
C GLU A 265 -8.66 -2.03 -20.21
N ARG A 266 -7.81 -2.15 -19.18
CA ARG A 266 -8.04 -1.52 -17.86
C ARG A 266 -8.17 0.00 -17.98
N PHE A 267 -7.29 0.62 -18.74
CA PHE A 267 -7.30 2.07 -18.94
C PHE A 267 -8.56 2.54 -19.66
N SER A 268 -9.05 1.76 -20.63
CA SER A 268 -10.34 2.02 -21.28
C SER A 268 -11.50 1.93 -20.29
N PHE A 269 -11.49 0.94 -19.40
CA PHE A 269 -12.49 0.79 -18.34
C PHE A 269 -12.46 1.98 -17.37
N PHE A 270 -11.29 2.39 -16.89
CA PHE A 270 -11.18 3.54 -15.97
C PHE A 270 -11.61 4.86 -16.64
N LYS A 271 -11.24 5.04 -17.91
CA LYS A 271 -11.67 6.20 -18.70
C LYS A 271 -13.19 6.20 -18.93
N TRP A 272 -13.80 5.04 -19.17
CA TRP A 272 -15.26 4.89 -19.19
C TRP A 272 -15.86 5.27 -17.83
N ALA A 273 -15.34 4.75 -16.74
CA ALA A 273 -15.84 5.02 -15.40
C ALA A 273 -15.85 6.51 -15.06
N SER A 274 -14.81 7.26 -15.45
CA SER A 274 -14.74 8.72 -15.24
C SER A 274 -15.83 9.49 -15.98
N SER A 275 -16.42 8.92 -17.04
CA SER A 275 -17.53 9.52 -17.79
C SER A 275 -18.89 8.96 -17.40
N ALA A 276 -18.96 7.70 -16.94
CA ALA A 276 -20.19 7.00 -16.59
C ALA A 276 -20.67 7.30 -15.16
N PHE A 277 -19.73 7.59 -14.24
CA PHE A 277 -20.04 7.91 -12.85
C PHE A 277 -19.85 9.40 -12.56
N ASN A 278 -20.80 10.00 -11.88
CA ASN A 278 -20.67 11.35 -11.33
C ASN A 278 -19.69 11.34 -10.16
N ASN A 279 -19.05 12.49 -9.86
CA ASN A 279 -18.09 12.67 -8.77
C ASN A 279 -16.86 11.77 -8.83
N MET A 280 -16.53 11.16 -9.97
CA MET A 280 -15.36 10.32 -10.15
C MET A 280 -14.32 10.98 -11.08
N LEU A 281 -13.13 11.26 -10.53
CA LEU A 281 -11.97 11.70 -11.31
C LEU A 281 -11.03 10.51 -11.50
N VAL A 282 -10.50 10.35 -12.71
CA VAL A 282 -9.43 9.40 -12.97
C VAL A 282 -8.22 10.17 -13.48
N LEU A 283 -7.11 10.08 -12.76
CA LEU A 283 -5.81 10.59 -13.21
C LEU A 283 -5.10 9.50 -14.03
N PRO A 284 -4.60 9.89 -15.23
CA PRO A 284 -4.01 8.94 -16.18
C PRO A 284 -2.69 8.33 -15.68
N PRO A 285 -2.21 7.23 -16.31
CA PRO A 285 -0.91 6.64 -15.98
C PRO A 285 0.22 7.66 -16.22
N GLY A 286 1.24 7.61 -15.37
CA GLY A 286 2.36 8.55 -15.38
C GLY A 286 2.12 9.85 -14.58
N SER A 287 0.95 10.02 -13.94
CA SER A 287 0.65 11.22 -13.11
C SER A 287 1.43 11.26 -11.78
N GLY A 288 2.00 10.16 -11.34
CA GLY A 288 2.67 10.02 -10.05
C GLY A 288 1.97 9.02 -9.12
N ILE A 289 2.54 8.84 -7.92
CA ILE A 289 1.91 7.98 -6.90
C ILE A 289 0.77 8.69 -6.21
N LEU A 290 -0.33 7.96 -5.97
CA LEU A 290 -1.55 8.47 -5.30
C LEU A 290 -1.25 9.34 -4.09
N HIS A 291 -0.37 8.88 -3.18
CA HIS A 291 -0.16 9.54 -1.89
C HIS A 291 0.55 10.88 -2.02
N GLN A 292 1.53 10.99 -2.93
CA GLN A 292 2.22 12.25 -3.20
C GLN A 292 1.32 13.21 -4.00
N VAL A 293 0.60 12.72 -4.99
CA VAL A 293 -0.40 13.51 -5.74
C VAL A 293 -1.52 13.99 -4.81
N ASN A 294 -1.94 13.16 -3.83
CA ASN A 294 -2.90 13.57 -2.82
C ASN A 294 -2.36 14.69 -1.93
N LEU A 295 -1.12 14.56 -1.44
CA LEU A 295 -0.47 15.57 -0.61
C LEU A 295 -0.29 16.91 -1.34
N GLU A 296 0.19 16.87 -2.59
CA GLU A 296 0.55 18.05 -3.36
C GLU A 296 -0.65 18.71 -4.10
N TYR A 297 -1.66 17.90 -4.47
CA TYR A 297 -2.72 18.37 -5.38
C TYR A 297 -4.15 18.11 -4.88
N LEU A 298 -4.53 16.86 -4.54
CA LEU A 298 -5.93 16.49 -4.31
C LEU A 298 -6.47 16.97 -2.95
N SER A 299 -5.63 17.04 -1.92
CA SER A 299 -6.03 17.45 -0.57
C SER A 299 -6.43 18.93 -0.52
N ARG A 300 -7.46 19.22 0.25
CA ARG A 300 -7.99 20.58 0.46
C ARG A 300 -7.76 21.12 1.87
N VAL A 301 -7.43 20.24 2.84
CA VAL A 301 -7.33 20.52 4.28
C VAL A 301 -8.66 21.00 4.88
N VAL A 302 -9.32 21.98 4.25
CA VAL A 302 -10.69 22.41 4.55
C VAL A 302 -11.49 22.43 3.25
N PHE A 303 -12.58 21.70 3.23
CA PHE A 303 -13.56 21.71 2.14
C PHE A 303 -14.46 22.94 2.21
N LYS A 304 -14.92 23.39 1.03
CA LYS A 304 -16.02 24.31 0.87
C LYS A 304 -17.00 23.74 -0.16
N ALA A 305 -18.13 23.24 0.32
CA ALA A 305 -19.20 22.72 -0.53
C ALA A 305 -20.53 23.37 -0.12
N ASP A 306 -21.31 23.84 -1.10
CA ASP A 306 -22.61 24.50 -0.90
C ASP A 306 -22.57 25.63 0.13
N GLY A 307 -21.46 26.35 0.22
CA GLY A 307 -21.26 27.45 1.17
C GLY A 307 -20.87 27.04 2.59
N VAL A 308 -20.76 25.72 2.85
CA VAL A 308 -20.34 25.17 4.14
C VAL A 308 -18.88 24.76 4.10
N LEU A 309 -18.13 25.13 5.14
CA LEU A 309 -16.73 24.77 5.38
C LEU A 309 -16.68 23.60 6.36
N TYR A 310 -15.81 22.62 6.10
CA TYR A 310 -15.59 21.48 7.00
C TYR A 310 -14.21 20.84 6.76
N PRO A 311 -13.63 20.08 7.73
CA PRO A 311 -12.32 19.48 7.58
C PRO A 311 -12.31 18.48 6.43
N ASP A 312 -11.21 18.46 5.66
CA ASP A 312 -10.92 17.34 4.76
C ASP A 312 -10.73 16.07 5.58
N SER A 313 -11.32 14.99 5.12
CA SER A 313 -11.13 13.66 5.65
C SER A 313 -11.26 12.65 4.52
N VAL A 314 -10.40 11.63 4.52
CA VAL A 314 -10.28 10.74 3.37
C VAL A 314 -10.12 9.28 3.78
N VAL A 315 -10.83 8.39 3.10
CA VAL A 315 -10.51 6.96 3.13
C VAL A 315 -10.04 6.52 1.76
N GLY A 316 -9.11 5.57 1.73
CA GLY A 316 -8.52 5.15 0.47
C GLY A 316 -8.33 3.64 0.35
N THR A 317 -8.34 3.13 -0.88
CA THR A 317 -8.09 1.71 -1.14
C THR A 317 -6.62 1.33 -1.08
N ASP A 318 -5.77 2.22 -0.60
CA ASP A 318 -4.37 1.96 -0.27
C ASP A 318 -4.11 2.22 1.22
N SER A 319 -3.34 1.34 1.85
CA SER A 319 -3.01 1.45 3.28
C SER A 319 -2.21 2.72 3.61
N HIS A 320 -1.42 3.26 2.66
CA HIS A 320 -0.62 4.47 2.85
C HIS A 320 -1.40 5.78 2.60
N THR A 321 -2.73 5.72 2.49
CA THR A 321 -3.61 6.90 2.56
C THR A 321 -3.31 7.75 3.80
N THR A 322 -2.79 7.14 4.85
CA THR A 322 -2.31 7.79 6.07
C THR A 322 -1.23 8.85 5.86
N MET A 323 -0.52 8.86 4.73
CA MET A 323 0.48 9.90 4.42
C MET A 323 -0.10 11.32 4.53
N ILE A 324 -1.38 11.48 4.22
CA ILE A 324 -2.08 12.77 4.29
C ILE A 324 -2.27 13.30 5.72
N ASN A 325 -2.12 12.44 6.73
CA ASN A 325 -2.22 12.84 8.13
C ASN A 325 -1.13 13.87 8.51
N SER A 326 -0.03 13.92 7.76
CA SER A 326 1.02 14.92 7.91
C SER A 326 0.54 16.36 7.67
N LEU A 327 -0.53 16.52 6.90
CA LEU A 327 -1.15 17.81 6.56
C LEU A 327 -2.40 18.12 7.41
N GLY A 328 -2.58 17.41 8.53
CA GLY A 328 -3.72 17.58 9.43
C GLY A 328 -5.06 17.12 8.84
N VAL A 329 -5.02 16.22 7.88
CA VAL A 329 -6.21 15.58 7.29
C VAL A 329 -6.37 14.19 7.90
N ALA A 330 -7.54 13.92 8.49
CA ALA A 330 -7.85 12.57 8.99
C ALA A 330 -8.01 11.62 7.80
N GLY A 331 -7.13 10.61 7.74
CA GLY A 331 -7.15 9.68 6.61
C GLY A 331 -6.55 8.32 6.93
N TRP A 332 -7.16 7.23 6.40
CA TRP A 332 -6.67 5.88 6.57
C TRP A 332 -7.08 4.95 5.43
N GLY A 333 -6.37 3.82 5.34
CA GLY A 333 -6.64 2.78 4.36
C GLY A 333 -7.82 1.90 4.76
N VAL A 334 -8.62 1.52 3.76
CA VAL A 334 -9.76 0.61 3.86
C VAL A 334 -9.73 -0.40 2.71
N GLY A 335 -10.51 -1.48 2.83
CA GLY A 335 -10.72 -2.40 1.70
C GLY A 335 -11.58 -1.78 0.59
N GLY A 336 -11.46 -2.30 -0.64
CA GLY A 336 -12.26 -1.80 -1.78
C GLY A 336 -13.76 -1.90 -1.55
N ILE A 337 -14.22 -2.91 -0.83
CA ILE A 337 -15.64 -3.08 -0.48
C ILE A 337 -16.15 -2.05 0.51
N GLU A 338 -15.35 -1.67 1.51
CA GLU A 338 -15.69 -0.60 2.45
C GLU A 338 -15.67 0.77 1.76
N ALA A 339 -14.65 1.01 0.91
CA ALA A 339 -14.57 2.23 0.11
C ALA A 339 -15.83 2.40 -0.76
N MET A 340 -16.31 1.32 -1.38
CA MET A 340 -17.51 1.37 -2.20
C MET A 340 -18.77 1.65 -1.36
N ALA A 341 -18.89 1.08 -0.16
CA ALA A 341 -20.00 1.41 0.75
C ALA A 341 -20.00 2.89 1.11
N ALA A 342 -18.82 3.45 1.42
CA ALA A 342 -18.66 4.88 1.69
C ALA A 342 -19.00 5.76 0.47
N MET A 343 -18.62 5.34 -0.76
CA MET A 343 -19.02 6.01 -2.00
C MET A 343 -20.56 6.11 -2.12
N LEU A 344 -21.25 5.04 -1.73
CA LEU A 344 -22.72 4.96 -1.79
C LEU A 344 -23.42 5.54 -0.55
N GLY A 345 -22.70 6.34 0.27
CA GLY A 345 -23.24 7.12 1.37
C GLY A 345 -23.51 6.35 2.66
N GLN A 346 -22.99 5.10 2.76
CA GLN A 346 -23.03 4.41 4.04
C GLN A 346 -21.98 5.00 4.99
N PRO A 347 -22.35 5.34 6.23
CA PRO A 347 -21.34 5.66 7.22
C PRO A 347 -20.51 4.42 7.49
N MET A 348 -19.22 4.62 7.66
CA MET A 348 -18.33 3.57 8.11
C MET A 348 -18.52 3.40 9.62
N SER A 349 -18.84 2.20 10.05
CA SER A 349 -18.85 1.88 11.47
C SER A 349 -17.43 1.64 11.96
N MET A 350 -17.04 2.32 13.03
CA MET A 350 -15.73 2.12 13.65
C MET A 350 -15.85 2.17 15.18
N VAL A 351 -15.04 1.35 15.82
CA VAL A 351 -14.83 1.46 17.27
C VAL A 351 -14.05 2.74 17.53
N LEU A 352 -14.51 3.57 18.46
CA LEU A 352 -13.84 4.82 18.83
C LEU A 352 -12.42 4.53 19.36
N PRO A 353 -11.36 4.97 18.62
CA PRO A 353 -10.00 4.53 18.88
C PRO A 353 -9.39 5.19 20.12
N GLY A 354 -8.51 4.49 20.79
CA GLY A 354 -7.56 5.12 21.74
C GLY A 354 -6.55 5.95 20.95
N VAL A 355 -6.08 7.05 21.54
CA VAL A 355 -5.05 7.92 20.94
C VAL A 355 -3.78 7.87 21.79
N VAL A 356 -2.64 7.61 21.17
CA VAL A 356 -1.32 7.69 21.80
C VAL A 356 -0.72 9.06 21.47
N GLY A 357 -0.45 9.87 22.49
CA GLY A 357 0.28 11.11 22.36
C GLY A 357 1.77 10.82 22.16
N PHE A 358 2.39 11.45 21.17
CA PHE A 358 3.82 11.27 20.90
C PHE A 358 4.57 12.60 20.98
N LYS A 359 5.49 12.69 21.93
CA LYS A 359 6.34 13.85 22.14
C LYS A 359 7.67 13.69 21.43
N LEU A 360 8.07 14.69 20.66
CA LEU A 360 9.37 14.76 20.00
C LEU A 360 10.19 15.92 20.58
N THR A 361 11.41 15.65 21.04
CA THR A 361 12.32 16.64 21.62
C THR A 361 13.64 16.65 20.85
N GLY A 362 14.43 17.71 20.99
CA GLY A 362 15.72 17.84 20.33
C GLY A 362 15.63 18.03 18.81
N LYS A 363 16.73 17.76 18.12
CA LYS A 363 16.87 17.82 16.65
C LYS A 363 17.65 16.63 16.14
N LEU A 364 17.38 16.21 14.88
CA LEU A 364 18.20 15.18 14.22
C LEU A 364 19.65 15.63 14.09
N GLN A 365 20.57 14.70 14.36
CA GLN A 365 22.01 14.91 14.20
C GLN A 365 22.41 14.92 12.71
N ASP A 366 23.59 15.47 12.42
CA ASP A 366 24.18 15.40 11.09
C ASP A 366 24.40 13.94 10.67
N GLY A 367 24.15 13.67 9.39
CA GLY A 367 24.25 12.32 8.85
C GLY A 367 22.99 11.43 9.06
N VAL A 368 22.03 11.88 9.88
CA VAL A 368 20.76 11.19 10.13
C VAL A 368 19.68 11.72 9.21
N THR A 369 18.96 10.81 8.56
CA THR A 369 17.87 11.16 7.65
C THR A 369 16.49 11.02 8.32
N THR A 370 15.48 11.63 7.71
CA THR A 370 14.09 11.46 8.17
C THR A 370 13.57 10.02 7.98
N THR A 371 14.21 9.24 7.10
CA THR A 371 13.92 7.80 6.98
C THR A 371 14.36 7.05 8.23
N ASP A 372 15.53 7.38 8.78
CA ASP A 372 16.03 6.77 10.02
C ASP A 372 15.08 7.03 11.19
N LEU A 373 14.57 8.27 11.27
CA LEU A 373 13.51 8.63 12.23
C LEU A 373 12.24 7.79 12.03
N ALA A 374 11.75 7.68 10.79
CA ALA A 374 10.55 6.91 10.50
C ALA A 374 10.70 5.42 10.85
N LEU A 375 11.88 4.83 10.57
CA LEU A 375 12.18 3.44 10.95
C LEU A 375 12.28 3.28 12.48
N THR A 376 12.87 4.24 13.18
CA THR A 376 12.96 4.25 14.66
C THR A 376 11.57 4.31 15.27
N LEU A 377 10.73 5.23 14.83
CA LEU A 377 9.33 5.34 15.27
C LEU A 377 8.53 4.08 14.96
N THR A 378 8.74 3.47 13.78
CA THR A 378 8.07 2.23 13.39
C THR A 378 8.39 1.09 14.35
N GLN A 379 9.65 0.92 14.73
CA GLN A 379 10.06 -0.10 15.71
C GLN A 379 9.46 0.17 17.11
N MET A 380 9.54 1.43 17.58
CA MET A 380 9.05 1.83 18.90
C MET A 380 7.53 1.63 19.03
N LEU A 381 6.77 2.14 18.07
CA LEU A 381 5.31 2.06 18.05
C LEU A 381 4.84 0.61 17.90
N ARG A 382 5.50 -0.18 17.05
CA ARG A 382 5.19 -1.62 16.93
C ARG A 382 5.38 -2.36 18.24
N LYS A 383 6.49 -2.07 18.94
CA LYS A 383 6.79 -2.64 20.26
C LYS A 383 5.79 -2.18 21.33
N HIS A 384 5.29 -0.95 21.28
CA HIS A 384 4.27 -0.42 22.20
C HIS A 384 2.88 -1.05 22.00
N GLY A 385 2.60 -1.63 20.83
CA GLY A 385 1.32 -2.27 20.54
C GLY A 385 0.21 -1.27 20.23
N VAL A 386 0.33 -0.59 19.10
CA VAL A 386 -0.57 0.48 18.65
C VAL A 386 -1.64 0.03 17.65
N VAL A 387 -1.81 -1.27 17.43
CA VAL A 387 -2.77 -1.81 16.47
C VAL A 387 -4.18 -1.29 16.75
N GLY A 388 -4.79 -0.68 15.74
CA GLY A 388 -6.13 -0.11 15.83
C GLY A 388 -6.25 1.23 16.54
N LYS A 389 -5.13 1.79 17.07
CA LYS A 389 -5.09 3.10 17.72
C LYS A 389 -4.77 4.21 16.72
N PHE A 390 -4.98 5.45 17.14
CA PHE A 390 -4.42 6.64 16.51
C PHE A 390 -3.15 7.07 17.23
N ILE A 391 -2.20 7.62 16.50
CA ILE A 391 -1.01 8.27 17.04
C ILE A 391 -1.14 9.75 16.72
N GLU A 392 -0.89 10.62 17.68
CA GLU A 392 -0.89 12.07 17.46
C GLU A 392 0.46 12.66 17.86
N PHE A 393 1.20 13.17 16.85
CA PHE A 393 2.48 13.82 17.02
C PHE A 393 2.24 15.32 17.25
N PHE A 394 2.04 15.70 18.49
CA PHE A 394 1.46 17.01 18.80
C PHE A 394 2.40 17.95 19.55
N TYR A 395 3.24 17.45 20.45
CA TYR A 395 3.98 18.30 21.36
C TYR A 395 5.48 17.96 21.46
N GLY A 396 6.23 18.92 22.01
CA GLY A 396 7.66 18.90 22.05
C GLY A 396 8.27 19.84 20.99
N GLU A 397 9.39 20.45 21.34
CA GLU A 397 10.12 21.39 20.46
C GLU A 397 10.61 20.75 19.16
N GLY A 398 10.78 19.41 19.18
CA GLY A 398 11.22 18.64 18.02
C GLY A 398 10.22 18.63 16.87
N VAL A 399 8.90 18.65 17.13
CA VAL A 399 7.87 18.62 16.07
C VAL A 399 7.99 19.82 15.12
N GLY A 400 8.19 21.03 15.67
CA GLY A 400 8.37 22.26 14.89
C GLY A 400 9.63 22.26 14.02
N SER A 401 10.64 21.44 14.36
CA SER A 401 11.87 21.32 13.55
C SER A 401 11.74 20.36 12.36
N ILE A 402 10.67 19.54 12.31
CA ILE A 402 10.47 18.55 11.24
C ILE A 402 9.64 19.16 10.10
N PRO A 403 10.21 19.33 8.88
CA PRO A 403 9.49 19.87 7.74
C PRO A 403 8.37 18.92 7.30
N LEU A 404 7.33 19.45 6.68
CA LEU A 404 6.14 18.69 6.33
C LEU A 404 6.41 17.42 5.48
N PRO A 405 7.31 17.44 4.48
CA PRO A 405 7.65 16.23 3.74
C PRO A 405 8.25 15.11 4.62
N ALA A 406 8.95 15.46 5.70
CA ALA A 406 9.45 14.50 6.68
C ALA A 406 8.32 13.91 7.55
N ARG A 407 7.35 14.76 7.98
CA ARG A 407 6.12 14.28 8.62
C ARG A 407 5.35 13.33 7.72
N ALA A 408 5.34 13.60 6.41
CA ALA A 408 4.70 12.73 5.41
C ALA A 408 5.36 11.34 5.34
N THR A 409 6.69 11.25 5.46
CA THR A 409 7.42 9.99 5.56
C THR A 409 6.98 9.17 6.78
N ILE A 410 6.86 9.82 7.95
CA ILE A 410 6.41 9.18 9.21
C ILE A 410 4.95 8.72 9.10
N ALA A 411 4.06 9.59 8.65
CA ALA A 411 2.64 9.29 8.49
C ALA A 411 2.38 8.20 7.42
N ASN A 412 3.22 8.12 6.38
CA ASN A 412 3.15 7.07 5.36
C ASN A 412 3.37 5.68 5.97
N MET A 413 4.30 5.54 6.92
CA MET A 413 4.63 4.26 7.55
C MET A 413 3.65 3.82 8.67
N THR A 414 2.52 4.51 8.83
CA THR A 414 1.49 4.14 9.83
C THR A 414 1.06 2.66 9.75
N PRO A 415 0.81 2.09 8.56
CA PRO A 415 0.47 0.66 8.46
C PRO A 415 1.59 -0.27 8.93
N GLU A 416 2.85 0.12 8.76
CA GLU A 416 4.01 -0.67 9.12
C GLU A 416 4.19 -0.76 10.65
N TYR A 417 3.87 0.30 11.39
CA TYR A 417 3.80 0.20 12.86
C TYR A 417 2.44 -0.27 13.38
N GLY A 418 1.42 -0.40 12.53
CA GLY A 418 0.15 -1.05 12.84
C GLY A 418 -0.96 -0.12 13.34
N ALA A 419 -0.74 1.20 13.40
CA ALA A 419 -1.78 2.16 13.79
C ALA A 419 -2.78 2.44 12.65
N THR A 420 -3.91 3.05 12.98
CA THR A 420 -4.89 3.49 12.00
C THR A 420 -4.55 4.85 11.43
N MET A 421 -4.04 5.78 12.24
CA MET A 421 -3.54 7.11 11.82
C MET A 421 -2.23 7.44 12.54
N GLY A 422 -1.36 8.20 11.83
CA GLY A 422 -0.19 8.88 12.39
C GLY A 422 -0.32 10.38 12.14
N PHE A 423 -1.05 11.09 12.99
CA PHE A 423 -1.62 12.41 12.75
C PHE A 423 -0.72 13.53 13.27
N PHE A 424 -0.51 14.53 12.41
CA PHE A 424 0.14 15.79 12.75
C PHE A 424 -0.91 16.89 12.63
N PRO A 425 -1.30 17.56 13.72
CA PRO A 425 -2.18 18.72 13.66
C PRO A 425 -1.59 19.84 12.80
N VAL A 426 -2.45 20.63 12.17
CA VAL A 426 -1.99 21.74 11.32
C VAL A 426 -1.33 22.83 12.18
N ASP A 427 -0.15 23.24 11.76
CA ASP A 427 0.65 24.33 12.35
C ASP A 427 1.18 25.28 11.26
N GLN A 428 2.07 26.20 11.62
CA GLN A 428 2.69 27.12 10.66
C GLN A 428 3.49 26.40 9.57
N VAL A 429 4.19 25.30 9.89
CA VAL A 429 4.95 24.49 8.92
C VAL A 429 4.02 23.93 7.82
N ALA A 430 2.84 23.49 8.21
CA ALA A 430 1.83 23.02 7.24
C ALA A 430 1.30 24.13 6.34
N LEU A 431 1.05 25.35 6.89
CA LEU A 431 0.62 26.51 6.09
C LEU A 431 1.69 26.95 5.09
N ASP A 432 2.95 26.93 5.48
CA ASP A 432 4.07 27.29 4.60
C ASP A 432 4.24 26.27 3.47
N TYR A 433 4.05 24.98 3.77
CA TYR A 433 4.03 23.95 2.74
C TYR A 433 2.87 24.14 1.75
N LEU A 434 1.68 24.51 2.21
CA LEU A 434 0.54 24.80 1.32
C LEU A 434 0.88 25.94 0.34
N ARG A 435 1.61 26.99 0.79
CA ARG A 435 2.12 28.07 -0.10
C ARG A 435 3.15 27.53 -1.09
N LEU A 436 4.08 26.69 -0.63
CA LEU A 436 5.10 26.06 -1.48
C LEU A 436 4.48 25.25 -2.62
N ILE A 437 3.43 24.46 -2.35
CA ILE A 437 2.74 23.68 -3.38
C ILE A 437 1.75 24.49 -4.22
N GLY A 438 1.75 25.84 -4.08
CA GLY A 438 1.00 26.78 -4.93
C GLY A 438 -0.45 27.01 -4.54
N ARG A 439 -0.85 26.78 -3.26
CA ARG A 439 -2.16 27.24 -2.76
C ARG A 439 -2.17 28.76 -2.64
N SER A 440 -3.31 29.39 -2.98
CA SER A 440 -3.43 30.84 -2.87
C SER A 440 -3.41 31.31 -1.41
N ASP A 441 -2.92 32.53 -1.15
CA ASP A 441 -2.94 33.11 0.20
C ASP A 441 -4.36 33.23 0.76
N GLU A 442 -5.37 33.47 -0.10
CA GLU A 442 -6.75 33.47 0.30
C GLU A 442 -7.20 32.09 0.83
N THR A 443 -6.83 31.00 0.12
CA THR A 443 -7.12 29.63 0.54
C THR A 443 -6.42 29.28 1.84
N VAL A 444 -5.12 29.64 1.97
CA VAL A 444 -4.34 29.38 3.19
C VAL A 444 -4.93 30.16 4.38
N SER A 445 -5.30 31.43 4.19
CA SER A 445 -5.93 32.24 5.24
C SER A 445 -7.31 31.69 5.65
N MET A 446 -8.10 31.18 4.70
CA MET A 446 -9.37 30.53 4.99
C MET A 446 -9.18 29.24 5.82
N ILE A 447 -8.19 28.41 5.47
CA ILE A 447 -7.84 27.20 6.20
C ILE A 447 -7.42 27.54 7.64
N GLU A 448 -6.52 28.49 7.83
CA GLU A 448 -6.07 28.93 9.15
C GLU A 448 -7.24 29.45 9.98
N ALA A 449 -8.06 30.36 9.43
CA ALA A 449 -9.20 30.94 10.12
C ALA A 449 -10.20 29.85 10.57
N TYR A 450 -10.50 28.87 9.71
CA TYR A 450 -11.39 27.75 10.03
C TYR A 450 -10.84 26.90 11.17
N LEU A 451 -9.58 26.49 11.07
CA LEU A 451 -8.94 25.61 12.05
C LEU A 451 -8.82 26.27 13.42
N ARG A 452 -8.51 27.58 13.46
CA ARG A 452 -8.47 28.36 14.72
C ARG A 452 -9.87 28.48 15.31
N ALA A 453 -10.90 28.73 14.49
CA ALA A 453 -12.29 28.84 14.94
C ALA A 453 -12.82 27.54 15.56
N ASN A 454 -12.35 26.39 15.08
CA ASN A 454 -12.70 25.06 15.61
C ASN A 454 -11.65 24.47 16.58
N LYS A 455 -10.68 25.27 17.04
CA LYS A 455 -9.60 24.82 17.95
C LYS A 455 -8.83 23.60 17.41
N MET A 456 -8.60 23.57 16.09
CA MET A 456 -7.88 22.50 15.38
C MET A 456 -6.49 22.95 14.88
N PHE A 457 -6.09 24.21 15.13
CA PHE A 457 -4.77 24.76 14.80
C PHE A 457 -3.86 24.71 16.01
N VAL A 458 -2.57 24.39 15.79
CA VAL A 458 -1.54 24.33 16.83
C VAL A 458 -0.59 25.51 16.67
N ASP A 459 -0.45 26.30 17.74
CA ASP A 459 0.63 27.26 17.89
C ASP A 459 1.74 26.64 18.74
N CYS A 460 2.83 26.22 18.09
CA CYS A 460 3.95 25.55 18.75
C CYS A 460 4.61 26.40 19.86
N ASN A 461 4.32 27.71 19.91
CA ASN A 461 4.88 28.66 20.88
C ASN A 461 4.00 28.89 22.12
N GLU A 462 2.76 28.39 22.13
CA GLU A 462 1.86 28.50 23.26
C GLU A 462 1.87 27.21 24.10
N LEU A 463 2.43 27.29 25.30
CA LEU A 463 2.34 26.25 26.32
C LEU A 463 0.89 26.12 26.78
N GLN A 464 0.07 25.36 26.09
CA GLN A 464 -1.30 25.07 26.48
C GLN A 464 -1.34 23.81 27.34
N THR A 465 -2.32 23.77 28.27
CA THR A 465 -2.83 22.50 28.81
C THR A 465 -3.35 21.67 27.65
N GLY A 466 -2.53 20.71 27.20
CA GLY A 466 -2.80 19.95 25.98
C GLY A 466 -3.97 18.96 26.09
N PRO A 467 -4.32 18.30 24.99
CA PRO A 467 -5.24 17.17 24.97
C PRO A 467 -4.85 16.07 25.96
N VAL A 468 -5.81 15.27 26.36
CA VAL A 468 -5.58 14.04 27.14
C VAL A 468 -5.41 12.86 26.18
N TYR A 469 -4.47 11.97 26.41
CA TYR A 469 -4.21 10.79 25.60
C TYR A 469 -4.46 9.50 26.37
N SER A 470 -4.67 8.39 25.66
CA SER A 470 -4.81 7.06 26.28
C SER A 470 -3.47 6.54 26.83
N SER A 471 -2.37 6.94 26.26
CA SER A 471 -0.99 6.74 26.71
C SER A 471 -0.07 7.73 26.02
N ASP A 472 1.11 7.96 26.59
CA ASP A 472 2.10 8.88 26.04
C ASP A 472 3.41 8.15 25.75
N LEU A 473 4.10 8.59 24.68
CA LEU A 473 5.45 8.19 24.32
C LEU A 473 6.31 9.42 24.07
N GLU A 474 7.61 9.28 24.21
CA GLU A 474 8.58 10.33 23.96
C GLU A 474 9.79 9.79 23.21
N LEU A 475 10.33 10.59 22.28
CA LEU A 475 11.59 10.33 21.59
C LEU A 475 12.41 11.62 21.53
N ASP A 476 13.65 11.54 22.03
CA ASP A 476 14.67 12.55 21.79
C ASP A 476 15.31 12.29 20.43
N LEU A 477 15.11 13.23 19.47
CA LEU A 477 15.61 13.15 18.10
C LEU A 477 17.15 13.05 18.04
N THR A 478 17.88 13.50 19.07
CA THR A 478 19.34 13.36 19.13
C THR A 478 19.80 11.92 19.28
N THR A 479 18.91 11.01 19.68
CA THR A 479 19.20 9.57 19.86
C THR A 479 18.96 8.73 18.62
N VAL A 480 18.45 9.34 17.56
CA VAL A 480 18.19 8.63 16.29
C VAL A 480 19.52 8.40 15.57
N GLU A 481 19.75 7.17 15.13
CA GLU A 481 20.96 6.75 14.44
C GLU A 481 20.64 6.34 13.00
N PRO A 482 21.59 6.48 12.03
CA PRO A 482 21.44 5.93 10.69
C PRO A 482 21.10 4.44 10.74
N SER A 483 20.11 4.04 9.97
CA SER A 483 19.52 2.70 10.11
C SER A 483 18.97 2.17 8.81
N VAL A 484 18.84 0.85 8.73
CA VAL A 484 18.04 0.14 7.73
C VAL A 484 16.96 -0.68 8.44
N ALA A 485 16.00 -1.22 7.71
CA ALA A 485 15.04 -2.18 8.27
C ALA A 485 14.92 -3.43 7.39
N GLY A 486 15.07 -4.58 7.99
CA GLY A 486 15.03 -5.87 7.30
C GLY A 486 15.60 -7.02 8.14
N PRO A 487 15.82 -8.16 7.48
CA PRO A 487 15.77 -8.45 6.04
C PRO A 487 14.38 -8.79 5.47
N LYS A 488 13.32 -8.88 6.28
CA LYS A 488 12.02 -9.38 5.82
C LYS A 488 10.82 -8.56 6.34
N ARG A 489 11.01 -7.64 7.29
CA ARG A 489 9.92 -6.84 7.88
C ARG A 489 10.32 -5.37 8.09
N PRO A 490 9.39 -4.41 7.90
CA PRO A 490 9.70 -2.97 7.98
C PRO A 490 10.01 -2.47 9.42
N HIS A 491 9.59 -3.19 10.44
CA HIS A 491 9.82 -2.84 11.85
C HIS A 491 11.06 -3.53 12.47
N ASP A 492 11.77 -4.38 11.71
CA ASP A 492 13.04 -4.97 12.11
C ASP A 492 14.20 -3.99 11.82
N ARG A 493 14.23 -2.85 12.54
CA ARG A 493 15.27 -1.83 12.40
C ARG A 493 16.63 -2.36 12.87
N VAL A 494 17.65 -2.07 12.09
CA VAL A 494 19.06 -2.39 12.37
C VAL A 494 19.87 -1.10 12.25
N PRO A 495 20.56 -0.63 13.30
CA PRO A 495 21.52 0.46 13.20
C PRO A 495 22.61 0.14 12.16
N LEU A 496 23.02 1.15 11.38
CA LEU A 496 23.97 0.94 10.28
C LEU A 496 25.29 0.33 10.76
N LYS A 497 25.78 0.73 11.93
CA LYS A 497 26.99 0.19 12.59
C LYS A 497 26.88 -1.30 12.98
N GLU A 498 25.65 -1.83 13.13
CA GLU A 498 25.38 -3.22 13.49
C GLU A 498 25.04 -4.10 12.27
N MET A 499 24.90 -3.48 11.09
CA MET A 499 24.36 -4.15 9.91
C MET A 499 25.16 -5.39 9.50
N LYS A 500 26.49 -5.31 9.48
CA LYS A 500 27.35 -6.43 9.13
C LYS A 500 27.19 -7.61 10.10
N SER A 501 27.15 -7.35 11.40
CA SER A 501 26.99 -8.39 12.42
C SER A 501 25.59 -9.01 12.41
N ASP A 502 24.54 -8.18 12.19
CA ASP A 502 23.16 -8.66 12.03
C ASP A 502 23.02 -9.55 10.79
N TRP A 503 23.67 -9.18 9.68
CA TRP A 503 23.68 -9.98 8.46
C TRP A 503 24.25 -11.38 8.67
N HIS A 504 25.43 -11.47 9.29
CA HIS A 504 26.06 -12.77 9.61
C HIS A 504 25.19 -13.63 10.55
N THR A 505 24.51 -12.97 11.50
CA THR A 505 23.55 -13.65 12.39
C THR A 505 22.36 -14.19 11.59
N CYS A 506 21.81 -13.39 10.67
CA CYS A 506 20.69 -13.80 9.82
C CYS A 506 21.03 -14.97 8.89
N LEU A 507 22.26 -15.08 8.39
CA LEU A 507 22.67 -16.21 7.54
C LEU A 507 22.55 -17.54 8.27
N GLY A 508 23.01 -17.63 9.53
CA GLY A 508 23.09 -18.88 10.29
C GLY A 508 21.82 -19.26 11.05
N ASN A 509 20.97 -18.28 11.38
CA ASN A 509 19.75 -18.54 12.14
C ASN A 509 18.78 -19.44 11.37
N GLU A 510 17.96 -20.21 12.11
CA GLU A 510 16.87 -21.00 11.55
C GLU A 510 15.95 -20.15 10.67
N VAL A 511 15.32 -20.79 9.68
CA VAL A 511 14.39 -20.12 8.76
C VAL A 511 13.25 -19.48 9.54
N GLY A 512 13.10 -18.17 9.42
CA GLY A 512 12.12 -17.37 10.14
C GLY A 512 12.17 -15.92 9.66
N PHE A 513 11.77 -14.98 10.51
CA PHE A 513 11.77 -13.55 10.17
C PHE A 513 13.18 -12.97 9.98
N LYS A 514 14.19 -13.49 10.69
CA LYS A 514 15.59 -13.08 10.62
C LYS A 514 16.51 -14.30 10.46
N GLY A 515 16.18 -15.24 9.58
CA GLY A 515 17.00 -16.42 9.40
C GLY A 515 16.89 -17.07 8.01
N TYR A 516 18.00 -17.65 7.55
CA TYR A 516 18.12 -18.32 6.24
C TYR A 516 18.62 -19.76 6.34
N ALA A 517 19.10 -20.20 7.51
CA ALA A 517 19.67 -21.52 7.79
C ALA A 517 20.78 -21.92 6.78
N VAL A 518 21.65 -20.98 6.40
CA VAL A 518 22.81 -21.26 5.57
C VAL A 518 23.87 -21.95 6.43
N PRO A 519 24.40 -23.13 6.04
CA PRO A 519 25.49 -23.80 6.76
C PRO A 519 26.71 -22.89 6.90
N LYS A 520 27.41 -22.92 8.04
CA LYS A 520 28.57 -22.05 8.32
C LYS A 520 29.69 -22.18 7.27
N GLU A 521 29.89 -23.37 6.75
CA GLU A 521 30.85 -23.68 5.69
C GLU A 521 30.54 -22.99 4.36
N GLU A 522 29.24 -22.61 4.15
CA GLU A 522 28.79 -21.91 2.95
C GLU A 522 28.71 -20.40 3.12
N HIS A 523 28.87 -19.84 4.33
CA HIS A 523 28.72 -18.38 4.57
C HIS A 523 29.62 -17.54 3.65
N ASN A 524 30.82 -18.02 3.32
CA ASN A 524 31.78 -17.33 2.45
C ASN A 524 31.74 -17.83 1.01
N LYS A 525 30.62 -18.41 0.57
CA LYS A 525 30.45 -18.96 -0.79
C LYS A 525 30.58 -17.86 -1.84
N ILE A 526 31.49 -18.01 -2.78
CA ILE A 526 31.70 -17.15 -3.93
C ILE A 526 31.17 -17.86 -5.17
N VAL A 527 30.25 -17.24 -5.89
CA VAL A 527 29.72 -17.76 -7.16
C VAL A 527 30.25 -16.89 -8.29
N LYS A 528 31.05 -17.47 -9.16
CA LYS A 528 31.58 -16.80 -10.35
C LYS A 528 30.72 -17.09 -11.56
N PHE A 529 30.42 -16.05 -12.35
CA PHE A 529 29.60 -16.17 -13.56
C PHE A 529 30.07 -15.18 -14.62
N ASP A 530 29.63 -15.38 -15.86
CA ASP A 530 29.84 -14.45 -16.95
C ASP A 530 28.65 -13.44 -17.00
N PHE A 531 28.94 -12.15 -16.89
CA PHE A 531 28.00 -11.09 -17.04
C PHE A 531 28.27 -10.31 -18.33
N HIS A 532 27.60 -10.69 -19.43
CA HIS A 532 27.77 -10.08 -20.75
C HIS A 532 29.24 -10.09 -21.27
N GLY A 533 29.94 -11.19 -21.08
CA GLY A 533 31.32 -11.36 -21.51
C GLY A 533 32.36 -10.78 -20.56
N GLN A 534 31.96 -10.39 -19.35
CA GLN A 534 32.82 -9.94 -18.28
C GLN A 534 32.70 -10.86 -17.08
N PRO A 535 33.85 -11.24 -16.45
CA PRO A 535 33.79 -12.04 -15.24
C PRO A 535 33.16 -11.25 -14.09
N ALA A 536 32.20 -11.86 -13.42
CA ALA A 536 31.53 -11.31 -12.26
C ALA A 536 31.48 -12.36 -11.15
N GLU A 537 31.30 -11.88 -9.92
CA GLU A 537 31.11 -12.74 -8.75
C GLU A 537 30.05 -12.17 -7.80
N ILE A 538 29.32 -13.09 -7.19
CA ILE A 538 28.35 -12.77 -6.13
C ILE A 538 28.57 -13.69 -4.93
N THR A 539 28.21 -13.20 -3.76
CA THR A 539 28.26 -13.90 -2.46
C THR A 539 26.91 -13.78 -1.76
N HIS A 540 26.76 -14.46 -0.62
CA HIS A 540 25.67 -14.11 0.29
C HIS A 540 25.80 -12.63 0.71
N GLY A 541 24.73 -11.88 0.63
CA GLY A 541 24.72 -10.44 0.91
C GLY A 541 24.97 -9.53 -0.30
N SER A 542 25.31 -10.09 -1.47
CA SER A 542 25.47 -9.28 -2.68
C SER A 542 24.15 -8.55 -3.02
N VAL A 543 24.25 -7.23 -3.23
CA VAL A 543 23.15 -6.40 -3.72
C VAL A 543 22.98 -6.65 -5.21
N VAL A 544 21.80 -7.10 -5.62
CA VAL A 544 21.45 -7.36 -7.02
C VAL A 544 20.37 -6.43 -7.54
N LEU A 545 19.68 -5.72 -6.62
CA LEU A 545 18.63 -4.74 -6.91
C LEU A 545 18.72 -3.56 -5.96
N ALA A 546 18.82 -2.34 -6.50
CA ALA A 546 18.84 -1.11 -5.74
C ALA A 546 17.81 -0.13 -6.34
N ALA A 547 16.79 0.21 -5.57
CA ALA A 547 15.67 1.00 -6.08
C ALA A 547 15.37 2.23 -5.22
N VAL A 548 15.48 3.41 -5.81
CA VAL A 548 14.90 4.63 -5.27
C VAL A 548 13.46 4.68 -5.76
N CYS A 549 12.51 4.28 -4.90
CA CYS A 549 11.11 4.12 -5.27
C CYS A 549 10.17 5.05 -4.47
N SER A 550 8.98 5.25 -5.02
CA SER A 550 8.13 6.41 -4.77
C SER A 550 7.25 6.39 -3.52
N SER A 551 7.14 5.27 -2.79
CA SER A 551 6.02 5.16 -1.86
C SER A 551 6.17 5.90 -0.53
N THR A 552 7.38 6.18 -0.05
CA THR A 552 7.59 6.78 1.29
C THR A 552 8.43 8.04 1.24
N ASN A 553 9.60 7.98 0.61
CA ASN A 553 10.64 9.00 0.74
C ASN A 553 10.65 10.03 -0.39
N SER A 554 10.05 9.74 -1.55
CA SER A 554 10.14 10.61 -2.74
C SER A 554 9.41 11.95 -2.59
N SER A 555 8.47 12.06 -1.65
CA SER A 555 7.85 13.35 -1.29
C SER A 555 8.79 14.29 -0.54
N ASN A 556 9.92 13.78 -0.04
CA ASN A 556 10.86 14.54 0.76
C ASN A 556 12.09 14.96 -0.05
N PRO A 557 12.22 16.26 -0.41
CA PRO A 557 13.35 16.73 -1.19
C PRO A 557 14.70 16.49 -0.51
N SER A 558 14.78 16.49 0.83
CA SER A 558 16.07 16.34 1.51
C SER A 558 16.75 15.00 1.21
N VAL A 559 16.01 13.90 1.24
CA VAL A 559 16.58 12.59 0.96
C VAL A 559 16.76 12.32 -0.54
N MET A 560 15.93 12.92 -1.41
CA MET A 560 16.09 12.80 -2.86
C MET A 560 17.31 13.59 -3.38
N ILE A 561 17.49 14.82 -2.91
CA ILE A 561 18.67 15.64 -3.18
C ILE A 561 19.91 15.02 -2.55
N GLY A 562 19.79 14.50 -1.32
CA GLY A 562 20.87 13.75 -0.66
C GLY A 562 21.35 12.57 -1.50
N ALA A 563 20.45 11.77 -2.10
CA ALA A 563 20.82 10.69 -3.01
C ALA A 563 21.57 11.20 -4.26
N GLY A 564 21.11 12.32 -4.85
CA GLY A 564 21.77 12.97 -5.97
C GLY A 564 23.18 13.49 -5.61
N LEU A 565 23.35 14.03 -4.39
CA LEU A 565 24.66 14.48 -3.91
C LEU A 565 25.61 13.32 -3.63
N VAL A 566 25.14 12.20 -3.07
CA VAL A 566 25.95 10.96 -2.94
C VAL A 566 26.41 10.50 -4.32
N ALA A 567 25.50 10.43 -5.29
CA ALA A 567 25.85 10.03 -6.67
C ALA A 567 26.88 11.01 -7.30
N LYS A 568 26.75 12.32 -7.07
CA LYS A 568 27.68 13.35 -7.54
C LYS A 568 29.07 13.12 -6.95
N LYS A 569 29.20 13.04 -5.62
CA LYS A 569 30.49 12.83 -4.94
C LYS A 569 31.13 11.51 -5.36
N ALA A 570 30.33 10.44 -5.52
CA ALA A 570 30.80 9.15 -6.03
C ALA A 570 31.39 9.26 -7.45
N CYS A 571 30.70 9.95 -8.37
CA CYS A 571 31.21 10.20 -9.72
C CYS A 571 32.49 11.04 -9.72
N GLU A 572 32.57 12.08 -8.88
CA GLU A 572 33.75 12.93 -8.75
C GLU A 572 34.96 12.13 -8.25
N LEU A 573 34.75 11.16 -7.37
CA LEU A 573 35.79 10.23 -6.88
C LEU A 573 36.05 9.04 -7.82
N GLY A 574 35.23 8.84 -8.84
CA GLY A 574 35.39 7.75 -9.83
C GLY A 574 34.83 6.41 -9.39
N LEU A 575 33.89 6.39 -8.45
CA LEU A 575 33.17 5.18 -8.09
C LEU A 575 32.04 4.89 -9.07
N GLU A 576 31.79 3.63 -9.35
CA GLU A 576 30.71 3.15 -10.18
C GLU A 576 29.97 1.99 -9.51
N VAL A 577 28.64 1.96 -9.69
CA VAL A 577 27.79 0.87 -9.25
C VAL A 577 28.17 -0.42 -10.01
N LYS A 578 28.18 -1.55 -9.31
CA LYS A 578 28.51 -2.84 -9.90
C LYS A 578 27.60 -3.15 -11.11
N PRO A 579 28.14 -3.70 -12.21
CA PRO A 579 27.38 -3.83 -13.48
C PRO A 579 26.13 -4.71 -13.35
N TRP A 580 26.16 -5.74 -12.51
CA TRP A 580 25.04 -6.67 -12.28
C TRP A 580 23.93 -6.11 -11.38
N VAL A 581 24.16 -5.00 -10.64
CA VAL A 581 23.13 -4.39 -9.81
C VAL A 581 22.10 -3.71 -10.70
N LYS A 582 20.84 -4.14 -10.63
CA LYS A 582 19.73 -3.49 -11.31
C LYS A 582 19.31 -2.26 -10.51
N THR A 583 19.65 -1.07 -11.01
CA THR A 583 19.31 0.21 -10.40
C THR A 583 18.07 0.83 -11.05
N SER A 584 17.28 1.58 -10.29
CA SER A 584 16.10 2.27 -10.82
C SER A 584 15.74 3.49 -9.97
N LEU A 585 15.21 4.53 -10.64
CA LEU A 585 14.62 5.71 -10.03
C LEU A 585 13.16 5.85 -10.48
N ALA A 586 12.23 5.74 -9.53
CA ALA A 586 10.79 5.91 -9.77
C ALA A 586 10.22 6.95 -8.78
N PRO A 587 10.24 8.26 -9.11
CA PRO A 587 9.75 9.30 -8.22
C PRO A 587 8.23 9.25 -8.01
N GLY A 588 7.77 9.83 -6.91
CA GLY A 588 6.35 9.91 -6.58
C GLY A 588 5.58 10.98 -7.35
N SER A 589 6.26 11.98 -7.88
CA SER A 589 5.65 12.98 -8.77
C SER A 589 6.66 13.54 -9.77
N LEU A 590 6.14 14.20 -10.81
CA LEU A 590 6.96 14.87 -11.81
C LEU A 590 7.72 16.09 -11.22
N VAL A 591 7.29 16.61 -10.08
CA VAL A 591 7.98 17.70 -9.37
C VAL A 591 9.37 17.25 -8.94
N VAL A 592 9.52 15.99 -8.48
CA VAL A 592 10.82 15.42 -8.09
C VAL A 592 11.81 15.44 -9.25
N THR A 593 11.37 15.00 -10.43
CA THR A 593 12.20 15.04 -11.64
C THR A 593 12.63 16.48 -11.96
N LYS A 594 11.67 17.43 -11.91
CA LYS A 594 11.95 18.84 -12.21
C LYS A 594 13.04 19.44 -11.32
N TYR A 595 13.01 19.20 -10.00
CA TYR A 595 14.05 19.76 -9.13
C TYR A 595 15.38 18.99 -9.21
N LEU A 596 15.38 17.68 -9.50
CA LEU A 596 16.62 16.92 -9.73
C LEU A 596 17.30 17.34 -11.05
N GLU A 597 16.53 17.59 -12.10
CA GLU A 597 17.03 18.15 -13.37
C GLU A 597 17.54 19.58 -13.19
N HIS A 598 16.76 20.45 -12.54
CA HIS A 598 17.12 21.86 -12.32
C HIS A 598 18.40 22.02 -11.48
N SER A 599 18.62 21.12 -10.50
CA SER A 599 19.84 21.08 -9.70
C SER A 599 21.03 20.40 -10.41
N GLY A 600 20.83 19.77 -11.59
CA GLY A 600 21.83 18.99 -12.31
C GLY A 600 22.15 17.64 -11.66
N LEU A 601 21.46 17.23 -10.59
CA LEU A 601 21.73 15.99 -9.86
C LEU A 601 21.23 14.75 -10.58
N GLN A 602 20.23 14.89 -11.48
CA GLN A 602 19.73 13.78 -12.28
C GLN A 602 20.80 13.15 -13.18
N GLU A 603 21.74 13.95 -13.71
CA GLU A 603 22.83 13.45 -14.55
C GLU A 603 23.78 12.51 -13.78
N TYR A 604 24.10 12.83 -12.54
CA TYR A 604 24.94 11.98 -11.68
C TYR A 604 24.23 10.70 -11.27
N LEU A 605 22.92 10.75 -10.97
CA LEU A 605 22.10 9.57 -10.73
C LEU A 605 22.06 8.66 -11.97
N ASN A 606 21.90 9.24 -13.17
CA ASN A 606 21.93 8.51 -14.43
C ASN A 606 23.29 7.83 -14.66
N HIS A 607 24.41 8.53 -14.35
CA HIS A 607 25.75 7.97 -14.46
C HIS A 607 25.93 6.73 -13.58
N GLN A 608 25.36 6.73 -12.38
CA GLN A 608 25.32 5.58 -11.47
C GLN A 608 24.25 4.54 -11.83
N GLY A 609 23.58 4.70 -12.98
CA GLY A 609 22.56 3.77 -13.48
C GLY A 609 21.16 3.99 -12.91
N PHE A 610 20.93 4.96 -12.02
CA PHE A 610 19.62 5.31 -11.49
C PHE A 610 18.83 6.20 -12.47
N HIS A 611 18.57 5.64 -13.66
CA HIS A 611 17.72 6.29 -14.64
C HIS A 611 16.26 6.29 -14.20
N LEU A 612 15.54 7.32 -14.64
CA LEU A 612 14.10 7.40 -14.48
C LEU A 612 13.41 6.26 -15.23
N VAL A 613 12.64 5.42 -14.53
CA VAL A 613 12.01 4.21 -15.09
C VAL A 613 10.48 4.31 -15.16
N GLY A 614 9.87 5.22 -14.42
CA GLY A 614 8.43 5.41 -14.33
C GLY A 614 8.05 6.32 -13.17
N TYR A 615 6.76 6.64 -13.08
CA TYR A 615 6.16 7.35 -11.94
C TYR A 615 5.10 6.46 -11.30
N GLY A 616 5.16 6.26 -9.99
CA GLY A 616 4.25 5.39 -9.26
C GLY A 616 4.95 4.27 -8.50
N CYS A 617 4.17 3.33 -7.96
CA CYS A 617 4.69 2.24 -7.14
C CYS A 617 5.29 1.14 -8.02
N THR A 618 6.60 0.95 -7.93
CA THR A 618 7.35 -0.03 -8.72
C THR A 618 7.87 -1.17 -7.84
N THR A 619 9.11 -1.11 -7.42
CA THR A 619 9.83 -2.19 -6.69
C THR A 619 9.13 -2.58 -5.38
N CYS A 620 8.60 -1.64 -4.62
CA CYS A 620 7.93 -1.91 -3.34
C CYS A 620 6.65 -2.78 -3.47
N ILE A 621 6.04 -2.87 -4.66
CA ILE A 621 4.84 -3.71 -4.93
C ILE A 621 5.19 -4.99 -5.73
N GLY A 622 6.46 -5.21 -6.07
CA GLY A 622 6.89 -6.36 -6.86
C GLY A 622 6.92 -6.12 -8.37
N ASN A 623 6.87 -4.86 -8.80
CA ASN A 623 7.02 -4.46 -10.20
C ASN A 623 8.49 -4.17 -10.57
N SER A 624 9.44 -4.86 -9.94
CA SER A 624 10.88 -4.67 -10.15
C SER A 624 11.37 -5.06 -11.55
N GLY A 625 10.54 -5.81 -12.31
CA GLY A 625 10.98 -6.46 -13.55
C GLY A 625 11.94 -7.61 -13.30
N ASP A 626 12.36 -8.30 -14.34
CA ASP A 626 13.25 -9.45 -14.22
C ASP A 626 14.70 -8.99 -14.00
N LEU A 627 15.50 -9.80 -13.28
CA LEU A 627 16.94 -9.65 -13.24
C LEU A 627 17.55 -10.23 -14.53
N ASP A 628 18.79 -9.86 -14.81
CA ASP A 628 19.52 -10.45 -15.92
C ASP A 628 19.55 -11.98 -15.83
N LYS A 629 19.46 -12.65 -16.97
CA LYS A 629 19.35 -14.11 -17.03
C LYS A 629 20.58 -14.79 -16.44
N SER A 630 21.80 -14.33 -16.77
CA SER A 630 23.04 -14.94 -16.27
C SER A 630 23.15 -14.82 -14.75
N LEU A 631 22.75 -13.67 -14.20
CA LEU A 631 22.65 -13.44 -12.76
C LEU A 631 21.57 -14.31 -12.11
N SER A 632 20.41 -14.41 -12.74
CA SER A 632 19.29 -15.23 -12.23
C SER A 632 19.66 -16.71 -12.17
N ASP A 633 20.30 -17.23 -13.22
CA ASP A 633 20.79 -18.61 -13.27
C ASP A 633 21.85 -18.84 -12.17
N ALA A 634 22.83 -17.93 -12.02
CA ALA A 634 23.84 -18.00 -10.97
C ALA A 634 23.25 -18.05 -9.54
N ILE A 635 22.21 -17.26 -9.28
CA ILE A 635 21.50 -17.24 -7.98
C ILE A 635 20.77 -18.56 -7.72
N VAL A 636 20.01 -19.06 -8.72
CA VAL A 636 19.16 -20.24 -8.57
C VAL A 636 19.98 -21.51 -8.45
N ASP A 637 20.97 -21.68 -9.34
CA ASP A 637 21.78 -22.89 -9.39
C ASP A 637 22.68 -23.10 -8.16
N ASN A 638 23.01 -21.99 -7.48
CA ASN A 638 23.93 -22.02 -6.34
C ASN A 638 23.26 -21.74 -4.98
N GLY A 639 21.98 -21.36 -4.95
CA GLY A 639 21.23 -21.12 -3.72
C GLY A 639 21.71 -19.92 -2.89
N VAL A 640 22.35 -18.93 -3.52
CA VAL A 640 22.91 -17.74 -2.83
C VAL A 640 21.81 -16.83 -2.33
N VAL A 641 21.92 -16.33 -1.09
CA VAL A 641 21.01 -15.34 -0.51
C VAL A 641 21.45 -13.95 -0.97
N VAL A 642 20.82 -13.46 -2.02
CA VAL A 642 21.06 -12.11 -2.56
C VAL A 642 20.06 -11.10 -2.03
N VAL A 643 20.41 -9.81 -2.15
CA VAL A 643 19.75 -8.69 -1.46
C VAL A 643 19.16 -7.67 -2.44
N ALA A 644 17.99 -7.16 -2.07
CA ALA A 644 17.45 -5.91 -2.59
C ALA A 644 17.54 -4.80 -1.53
N VAL A 645 17.98 -3.60 -1.90
CA VAL A 645 17.94 -2.40 -1.07
C VAL A 645 17.03 -1.38 -1.74
N LEU A 646 16.03 -0.89 -1.02
CA LEU A 646 15.01 0.00 -1.59
C LEU A 646 14.53 1.08 -0.62
N SER A 647 14.19 2.25 -1.14
CA SER A 647 13.64 3.36 -0.34
C SER A 647 12.11 3.30 -0.19
N GLY A 648 11.56 2.09 -0.15
CA GLY A 648 10.13 1.82 0.03
C GLY A 648 9.68 1.77 1.49
N ASN A 649 8.50 1.18 1.69
CA ASN A 649 7.89 0.96 3.02
C ASN A 649 7.67 -0.52 3.36
N ARG A 650 7.77 -1.44 2.40
CA ARG A 650 7.57 -2.88 2.60
C ARG A 650 8.64 -3.71 1.92
N ASN A 651 9.14 -4.71 2.65
CA ASN A 651 10.25 -5.56 2.26
C ASN A 651 10.02 -7.04 2.56
N TYR A 652 8.76 -7.49 2.56
CA TYR A 652 8.45 -8.90 2.81
C TYR A 652 9.10 -9.82 1.78
N GLU A 653 9.57 -10.99 2.22
CA GLU A 653 10.15 -12.01 1.32
C GLU A 653 9.13 -12.42 0.23
N GLY A 654 9.59 -12.47 -1.02
CA GLY A 654 8.74 -12.77 -2.19
C GLY A 654 7.89 -11.60 -2.70
N ARG A 655 7.94 -10.42 -2.04
CA ARG A 655 7.22 -9.21 -2.49
C ARG A 655 8.05 -8.37 -3.46
N VAL A 656 9.29 -8.03 -3.12
CA VAL A 656 10.14 -7.11 -3.90
C VAL A 656 10.55 -7.75 -5.22
N HIS A 657 11.14 -8.93 -5.15
CA HIS A 657 11.50 -9.76 -6.29
C HIS A 657 11.53 -11.23 -5.88
N PRO A 658 11.12 -12.20 -6.74
CA PRO A 658 11.10 -13.61 -6.37
C PRO A 658 12.45 -14.22 -5.96
N LEU A 659 13.55 -13.70 -6.51
CA LEU A 659 14.90 -14.22 -6.24
C LEU A 659 15.59 -13.51 -5.05
N THR A 660 15.16 -12.31 -4.65
CA THR A 660 15.74 -11.62 -3.49
C THR A 660 15.09 -12.12 -2.21
N ARG A 661 15.78 -12.96 -1.46
CA ARG A 661 15.29 -13.49 -0.17
C ARG A 661 15.45 -12.47 0.95
N ALA A 662 16.50 -11.64 0.89
CA ALA A 662 16.74 -10.54 1.81
C ALA A 662 16.38 -9.19 1.16
N ASN A 663 15.65 -8.35 1.87
CA ASN A 663 15.22 -7.07 1.37
C ASN A 663 15.33 -6.03 2.49
N TYR A 664 16.07 -4.93 2.25
CA TYR A 664 16.26 -3.89 3.26
C TYR A 664 15.65 -2.57 2.81
N LEU A 665 14.88 -1.96 3.71
CA LEU A 665 14.43 -0.59 3.58
C LEU A 665 15.55 0.35 4.02
N ALA A 666 15.84 1.36 3.22
CA ALA A 666 16.88 2.35 3.49
C ALA A 666 16.48 3.72 2.95
N SER A 667 17.11 4.79 3.44
CA SER A 667 16.97 6.12 2.84
C SER A 667 17.50 6.13 1.40
N PRO A 668 16.97 6.97 0.49
CA PRO A 668 17.49 7.12 -0.86
C PRO A 668 19.02 7.29 -0.96
N PRO A 669 19.69 8.12 -0.12
CA PRO A 669 21.15 8.18 -0.12
C PRO A 669 21.82 6.85 0.23
N LEU A 670 21.28 6.11 1.23
CA LEU A 670 21.80 4.78 1.59
C LEU A 670 21.56 3.73 0.49
N VAL A 671 20.47 3.82 -0.26
CA VAL A 671 20.25 2.96 -1.44
C VAL A 671 21.37 3.13 -2.47
N VAL A 672 21.76 4.37 -2.74
CA VAL A 672 22.90 4.66 -3.65
C VAL A 672 24.20 4.13 -3.06
N ALA A 673 24.46 4.36 -1.76
CA ALA A 673 25.68 3.87 -1.09
C ALA A 673 25.80 2.33 -1.13
N TYR A 674 24.73 1.59 -0.84
CA TYR A 674 24.73 0.12 -0.92
C TYR A 674 24.86 -0.40 -2.37
N ALA A 675 24.35 0.34 -3.35
CA ALA A 675 24.55 0.00 -4.76
C ALA A 675 26.02 0.14 -5.18
N LEU A 676 26.72 1.18 -4.69
CA LEU A 676 28.15 1.40 -4.89
C LEU A 676 29.00 0.28 -4.22
N ALA A 677 28.69 -0.03 -2.95
CA ALA A 677 29.35 -1.09 -2.21
C ALA A 677 29.11 -2.47 -2.87
N GLY A 678 27.91 -2.71 -3.40
CA GLY A 678 27.52 -3.96 -4.04
C GLY A 678 27.20 -5.10 -3.07
N THR A 679 27.24 -4.84 -1.75
CA THR A 679 26.96 -5.82 -0.70
C THR A 679 26.39 -5.15 0.55
N VAL A 680 25.63 -5.91 1.36
CA VAL A 680 25.24 -5.51 2.72
C VAL A 680 26.21 -6.07 3.78
N ASP A 681 27.10 -6.94 3.40
CA ASP A 681 28.19 -7.45 4.25
C ASP A 681 29.37 -6.46 4.25
N ILE A 682 29.12 -5.27 4.78
CA ILE A 682 30.10 -4.18 4.84
C ILE A 682 29.92 -3.37 6.13
N ASP A 683 31.02 -2.94 6.71
CA ASP A 683 31.07 -1.99 7.81
C ASP A 683 31.42 -0.60 7.24
N PHE A 684 30.39 0.26 7.08
CA PHE A 684 30.58 1.60 6.50
C PHE A 684 31.43 2.56 7.32
N GLU A 685 31.72 2.27 8.58
CA GLU A 685 32.61 3.09 9.41
C GLU A 685 34.10 2.73 9.14
N ASN A 686 34.40 1.44 8.90
CA ASN A 686 35.77 0.92 8.91
C ASN A 686 36.24 0.33 7.56
N GLU A 687 35.30 0.04 6.64
CA GLU A 687 35.64 -0.57 5.35
C GLU A 687 35.37 0.37 4.18
N PRO A 688 36.21 0.38 3.15
CA PRO A 688 36.01 1.21 1.98
C PRO A 688 34.83 0.71 1.14
N ILE A 689 34.04 1.63 0.59
CA ILE A 689 32.96 1.32 -0.35
C ILE A 689 33.47 1.05 -1.77
N GLY A 690 34.71 1.41 -2.06
CA GLY A 690 35.34 1.16 -3.34
C GLY A 690 36.73 1.82 -3.46
N ILE A 691 37.30 1.69 -4.65
CA ILE A 691 38.61 2.32 -4.99
C ILE A 691 38.34 3.47 -5.96
N GLY A 692 38.79 4.66 -5.60
CA GLY A 692 38.67 5.84 -6.42
C GLY A 692 39.55 5.83 -7.67
N LYS A 693 39.32 6.81 -8.56
CA LYS A 693 40.07 6.98 -9.81
C LYS A 693 41.59 7.25 -9.60
N ASP A 694 41.96 7.71 -8.41
CA ASP A 694 43.36 7.93 -8.01
C ASP A 694 44.02 6.69 -7.35
N GLY A 695 43.29 5.55 -7.30
CA GLY A 695 43.74 4.31 -6.72
C GLY A 695 43.65 4.24 -5.19
N LYS A 696 43.06 5.23 -4.54
CA LYS A 696 42.86 5.26 -3.08
C LYS A 696 41.55 4.65 -2.68
N GLU A 697 41.50 4.14 -1.46
CA GLU A 697 40.27 3.70 -0.82
C GLU A 697 39.33 4.89 -0.56
N VAL A 698 38.05 4.72 -0.91
CA VAL A 698 36.98 5.69 -0.68
C VAL A 698 36.04 5.11 0.37
N TYR A 699 35.81 5.87 1.41
CA TYR A 699 34.93 5.49 2.52
C TYR A 699 33.56 6.16 2.41
N PHE A 700 32.59 5.61 3.13
CA PHE A 700 31.22 6.13 3.17
C PHE A 700 31.13 7.63 3.48
N LYS A 701 31.91 8.11 4.48
CA LYS A 701 31.98 9.52 4.87
C LYS A 701 32.44 10.46 3.75
N ASP A 702 33.21 9.97 2.78
CA ASP A 702 33.76 10.79 1.70
C ASP A 702 32.68 11.14 0.65
N VAL A 703 31.61 10.31 0.57
CA VAL A 703 30.50 10.52 -0.36
C VAL A 703 29.24 11.07 0.32
N TRP A 704 29.17 11.06 1.67
CA TRP A 704 27.97 11.54 2.38
C TRP A 704 27.88 13.07 2.39
N PRO A 705 26.72 13.67 2.03
CA PRO A 705 26.54 15.12 2.05
C PRO A 705 26.24 15.63 3.47
N THR A 706 26.60 16.90 3.75
CA THR A 706 26.18 17.56 4.98
C THR A 706 24.74 18.08 4.87
N ASN A 707 24.12 18.37 6.02
CA ASN A 707 22.76 18.92 6.04
C ASN A 707 22.72 20.32 5.38
N GLU A 708 23.79 21.11 5.53
CA GLU A 708 23.90 22.44 4.90
C GLU A 708 23.98 22.35 3.37
N GLU A 709 24.74 21.39 2.82
CA GLU A 709 24.79 21.13 1.37
C GLU A 709 23.40 20.82 0.82
N ILE A 710 22.65 19.93 1.53
CA ILE A 710 21.31 19.55 1.15
C ILE A 710 20.35 20.74 1.20
N GLU A 711 20.34 21.49 2.31
CA GLU A 711 19.46 22.67 2.48
C GLU A 711 19.72 23.74 1.44
N GLN A 712 20.98 24.02 1.10
CA GLN A 712 21.35 25.00 0.09
C GLN A 712 20.76 24.62 -1.28
N VAL A 713 20.85 23.33 -1.66
CA VAL A 713 20.28 22.83 -2.92
C VAL A 713 18.75 22.90 -2.89
N ILE A 714 18.10 22.54 -1.77
CA ILE A 714 16.64 22.66 -1.61
C ILE A 714 16.19 24.11 -1.83
N LYS A 715 16.78 25.06 -1.11
CA LYS A 715 16.40 26.47 -1.17
C LYS A 715 16.52 27.07 -2.57
N SER A 716 17.49 26.58 -3.35
CA SER A 716 17.74 27.08 -4.71
C SER A 716 16.93 26.39 -5.80
N ASN A 717 16.47 25.17 -5.57
CA ASN A 717 15.96 24.32 -6.64
C ASN A 717 14.53 23.78 -6.44
N VAL A 718 13.97 23.82 -5.23
CA VAL A 718 12.59 23.38 -4.98
C VAL A 718 11.66 24.60 -4.99
N LEU A 719 11.05 24.88 -6.13
CA LEU A 719 10.35 26.14 -6.38
C LEU A 719 8.83 25.94 -6.53
N PRO A 720 7.99 26.87 -6.00
CA PRO A 720 6.53 26.79 -6.12
C PRO A 720 6.03 26.62 -7.55
N LYS A 721 6.70 27.26 -8.51
CA LYS A 721 6.34 27.14 -9.93
C LYS A 721 6.39 25.70 -10.46
N MET A 722 7.27 24.85 -9.94
CA MET A 722 7.38 23.44 -10.37
C MET A 722 6.11 22.65 -10.04
N PHE A 723 5.50 22.92 -8.89
CA PHE A 723 4.24 22.32 -8.48
C PHE A 723 3.09 22.81 -9.37
N VAL A 724 2.96 24.12 -9.55
CA VAL A 724 1.91 24.70 -10.38
C VAL A 724 1.98 24.16 -11.80
N ASP A 725 3.15 24.24 -12.45
CA ASP A 725 3.33 23.78 -13.84
C ASP A 725 3.13 22.24 -14.00
N THR A 726 3.31 21.46 -12.94
CA THR A 726 3.08 20.01 -12.97
C THR A 726 1.58 19.70 -12.93
N TYR A 727 0.87 20.36 -12.04
CA TYR A 727 -0.52 19.99 -11.74
C TYR A 727 -1.56 20.68 -12.60
N ASP A 728 -1.20 21.75 -13.34
CA ASP A 728 -2.12 22.44 -14.28
C ASP A 728 -2.62 21.51 -15.42
N SER A 729 -1.80 20.57 -15.86
CA SER A 729 -2.11 19.63 -16.96
C SER A 729 -2.25 18.16 -16.54
N ILE A 730 -2.24 17.85 -15.25
CA ILE A 730 -2.19 16.45 -14.77
C ILE A 730 -3.36 15.58 -15.24
N THR A 731 -4.51 16.18 -15.55
CA THR A 731 -5.69 15.47 -16.06
C THR A 731 -5.67 15.21 -17.56
N GLU A 732 -4.77 15.84 -18.31
CA GLU A 732 -4.72 15.73 -19.77
C GLU A 732 -4.20 14.37 -20.23
N GLY A 733 -3.26 13.78 -19.47
CA GLY A 733 -2.64 12.52 -19.82
C GLY A 733 -1.76 12.58 -21.07
N ASN A 734 -1.24 11.42 -21.46
CA ASN A 734 -0.44 11.30 -22.67
C ASN A 734 -1.30 11.04 -23.92
N ASP A 735 -0.69 11.11 -25.10
CA ASP A 735 -1.33 10.86 -26.39
C ASP A 735 -2.06 9.50 -26.47
N ALA A 736 -1.47 8.45 -25.90
CA ALA A 736 -2.04 7.12 -25.91
C ALA A 736 -3.33 7.05 -25.09
N TRP A 737 -3.35 7.68 -23.89
CA TRP A 737 -4.55 7.83 -23.07
C TRP A 737 -5.63 8.64 -23.79
N ASN A 738 -5.27 9.76 -24.41
CA ASN A 738 -6.22 10.65 -25.08
C ASN A 738 -6.89 9.97 -26.27
N LYS A 739 -6.18 9.10 -27.00
CA LYS A 739 -6.71 8.33 -28.15
C LYS A 739 -7.59 7.14 -27.76
N LEU A 740 -7.72 6.78 -26.47
CA LEU A 740 -8.62 5.71 -26.05
C LEU A 740 -10.07 6.05 -26.37
N VAL A 741 -10.70 5.18 -27.12
CA VAL A 741 -12.15 5.22 -27.39
C VAL A 741 -12.85 4.36 -26.35
N VAL A 742 -13.86 4.91 -25.70
CA VAL A 742 -14.59 4.25 -24.60
C VAL A 742 -16.10 4.23 -24.89
N PRO A 743 -16.84 3.25 -24.36
CA PRO A 743 -18.30 3.20 -24.41
C PRO A 743 -18.92 4.46 -23.82
N LYS A 744 -20.15 4.81 -24.26
CA LYS A 744 -20.92 5.95 -23.72
C LYS A 744 -22.11 5.52 -22.89
N GLU A 745 -22.36 4.23 -22.80
CA GLU A 745 -23.47 3.60 -22.11
C GLU A 745 -23.34 3.74 -20.60
N THR A 746 -24.47 3.78 -19.89
CA THR A 746 -24.53 3.83 -18.43
C THR A 746 -24.08 2.50 -17.79
N LEU A 747 -24.48 1.37 -18.41
CA LEU A 747 -24.01 0.04 -18.07
C LEU A 747 -22.74 -0.29 -18.85
N TYR A 748 -21.82 -1.00 -18.21
CA TYR A 748 -20.57 -1.40 -18.86
C TYR A 748 -20.84 -2.59 -19.80
N PRO A 749 -20.41 -2.55 -21.07
CA PRO A 749 -20.57 -3.69 -21.99
C PRO A 749 -19.49 -4.75 -21.70
N TRP A 750 -19.81 -5.71 -20.82
CA TRP A 750 -18.90 -6.77 -20.43
C TRP A 750 -18.50 -7.65 -21.61
N ASP A 751 -17.18 -7.87 -21.78
CA ASP A 751 -16.65 -8.86 -22.72
C ASP A 751 -16.32 -10.16 -21.97
N PRO A 752 -17.05 -11.28 -22.22
CA PRO A 752 -16.77 -12.54 -21.54
C PRO A 752 -15.40 -13.16 -21.90
N LYS A 753 -14.74 -12.65 -22.94
CA LYS A 753 -13.37 -13.04 -23.34
C LYS A 753 -12.30 -12.22 -22.63
N SER A 754 -12.67 -11.13 -21.95
CA SER A 754 -11.74 -10.30 -21.24
C SER A 754 -10.94 -11.11 -20.23
N THR A 755 -9.64 -10.80 -20.15
CA THR A 755 -8.74 -11.37 -19.14
C THR A 755 -8.32 -10.35 -18.08
N TYR A 756 -8.86 -9.12 -18.15
CA TYR A 756 -8.62 -8.02 -17.22
C TYR A 756 -9.87 -7.58 -16.46
N ILE A 757 -11.01 -7.42 -17.16
CA ILE A 757 -12.25 -6.86 -16.59
C ILE A 757 -13.34 -7.91 -16.74
N HIS A 758 -13.83 -8.46 -15.63
CA HIS A 758 -14.83 -9.53 -15.63
C HIS A 758 -15.95 -9.21 -14.62
N LYS A 759 -17.23 -9.51 -14.99
CA LYS A 759 -18.37 -9.35 -14.09
C LYS A 759 -18.23 -10.33 -12.93
N PRO A 760 -18.19 -9.88 -11.66
CA PRO A 760 -17.85 -10.75 -10.54
C PRO A 760 -18.94 -11.78 -10.23
N ALA A 761 -18.57 -13.07 -10.12
CA ALA A 761 -19.48 -14.17 -9.83
C ALA A 761 -20.13 -14.08 -8.43
N TYR A 762 -19.49 -13.41 -7.47
CA TYR A 762 -20.07 -13.23 -6.12
C TYR A 762 -21.21 -12.21 -6.06
N LEU A 763 -21.54 -11.54 -7.16
CA LEU A 763 -22.72 -10.67 -7.31
C LEU A 763 -23.85 -11.31 -8.10
N GLU A 764 -23.70 -12.55 -8.54
CA GLU A 764 -24.74 -13.31 -9.24
C GLU A 764 -25.82 -13.82 -8.28
N ASN A 765 -27.06 -13.94 -8.79
CA ASN A 765 -28.20 -14.55 -8.09
C ASN A 765 -28.57 -13.85 -6.75
N ILE A 766 -28.32 -12.55 -6.61
CA ILE A 766 -28.73 -11.81 -5.41
C ILE A 766 -30.24 -11.66 -5.40
N THR A 767 -30.87 -12.12 -4.31
CA THR A 767 -32.31 -11.97 -4.05
C THR A 767 -32.56 -10.90 -2.99
N MET A 768 -33.76 -10.36 -2.93
CA MET A 768 -34.16 -9.36 -1.90
C MET A 768 -34.18 -9.93 -0.47
N THR A 769 -34.31 -11.23 -0.30
CA THR A 769 -34.28 -11.87 1.02
C THR A 769 -32.84 -12.17 1.45
N PRO A 770 -32.40 -11.70 2.65
CA PRO A 770 -31.09 -12.06 3.20
C PRO A 770 -30.94 -13.57 3.42
N PRO A 771 -29.76 -14.16 3.13
CA PRO A 771 -29.53 -15.60 3.35
C PRO A 771 -29.43 -16.01 4.82
N GLY A 772 -29.19 -15.03 5.73
CA GLY A 772 -28.89 -15.29 7.13
C GLY A 772 -27.43 -15.64 7.39
N PRO A 773 -27.05 -15.86 8.66
CA PRO A 773 -25.71 -16.25 9.04
C PRO A 773 -25.27 -17.56 8.39
N PRO A 774 -24.04 -17.66 7.85
CA PRO A 774 -23.55 -18.89 7.24
C PRO A 774 -23.37 -19.99 8.28
N SER A 775 -23.67 -21.23 7.90
CA SER A 775 -23.45 -22.43 8.70
C SER A 775 -22.17 -23.13 8.22
N VAL A 776 -21.33 -23.58 9.14
CA VAL A 776 -20.12 -24.36 8.84
C VAL A 776 -20.25 -25.71 9.50
N LYS A 777 -20.39 -26.75 8.70
CA LYS A 777 -20.54 -28.12 9.19
C LYS A 777 -19.59 -29.06 8.46
N ASP A 778 -18.88 -29.87 9.25
CA ASP A 778 -18.02 -30.92 8.74
C ASP A 778 -17.05 -30.45 7.63
N ALA A 779 -16.51 -29.20 7.79
CA ALA A 779 -15.65 -28.54 6.83
C ALA A 779 -14.22 -29.09 6.89
N TYR A 780 -13.55 -29.16 5.75
CA TYR A 780 -12.11 -29.48 5.69
C TYR A 780 -11.23 -28.26 5.93
N CYS A 781 -10.03 -28.49 6.49
CA CYS A 781 -9.00 -27.46 6.54
C CYS A 781 -8.30 -27.40 5.17
N LEU A 782 -8.47 -26.27 4.48
CA LEU A 782 -7.78 -26.02 3.20
C LEU A 782 -6.30 -25.72 3.41
N LEU A 783 -5.97 -24.95 4.45
CA LEU A 783 -4.63 -24.51 4.77
C LEU A 783 -4.44 -24.43 6.30
N SER A 784 -3.28 -24.91 6.79
CA SER A 784 -2.81 -24.70 8.15
C SER A 784 -1.53 -23.88 8.11
N LEU A 785 -1.62 -22.62 8.57
CA LEU A 785 -0.61 -21.58 8.39
C LEU A 785 -0.03 -21.11 9.73
N GLY A 786 1.16 -20.55 9.70
CA GLY A 786 1.82 -19.94 10.87
C GLY A 786 1.46 -18.46 11.08
N ASP A 787 2.29 -17.77 11.87
CA ASP A 787 2.17 -16.34 12.15
C ASP A 787 2.54 -15.47 10.95
N SER A 788 2.10 -14.20 10.96
CA SER A 788 2.44 -13.15 9.97
C SER A 788 2.16 -13.53 8.51
N ILE A 789 1.06 -14.23 8.27
CA ILE A 789 0.57 -14.47 6.91
C ILE A 789 0.04 -13.15 6.35
N THR A 790 0.80 -12.56 5.43
CA THR A 790 0.47 -11.27 4.83
C THR A 790 -0.56 -11.38 3.71
N THR A 791 -1.16 -10.25 3.34
CA THR A 791 -2.01 -10.18 2.13
C THR A 791 -1.24 -10.51 0.84
N ASP A 792 0.11 -10.45 0.85
CA ASP A 792 0.94 -10.92 -0.26
C ASP A 792 1.03 -12.45 -0.34
N HIS A 793 0.88 -13.16 0.79
CA HIS A 793 0.71 -14.62 0.80
C HIS A 793 -0.67 -15.02 0.30
N ILE A 794 -1.72 -14.30 0.72
CA ILE A 794 -3.12 -14.65 0.42
C ILE A 794 -3.50 -14.24 -1.02
N SER A 795 -3.13 -13.04 -1.44
CA SER A 795 -3.44 -12.48 -2.77
C SER A 795 -2.22 -11.74 -3.32
N PRO A 796 -1.26 -12.44 -3.91
CA PRO A 796 -0.02 -11.84 -4.41
C PRO A 796 -0.30 -10.79 -5.49
N SER A 797 0.61 -9.79 -5.60
CA SER A 797 0.60 -8.79 -6.66
C SER A 797 1.57 -9.10 -7.79
N GLY A 798 2.56 -9.98 -7.54
CA GLY A 798 3.68 -10.26 -8.44
C GLY A 798 3.30 -10.92 -9.76
N VAL A 799 4.32 -11.23 -10.55
CA VAL A 799 4.19 -11.81 -11.91
C VAL A 799 3.50 -13.18 -11.86
N ILE A 800 2.57 -13.42 -12.80
CA ILE A 800 1.94 -14.72 -13.02
C ILE A 800 2.95 -15.64 -13.69
N LYS A 801 3.42 -16.67 -12.96
CA LYS A 801 4.42 -17.62 -13.45
C LYS A 801 3.81 -18.69 -14.35
N PRO A 802 4.51 -19.16 -15.40
CA PRO A 802 4.10 -20.33 -16.18
C PRO A 802 3.83 -21.55 -15.29
N GLY A 803 2.87 -22.39 -15.69
CA GLY A 803 2.49 -23.61 -14.96
C GLY A 803 1.49 -23.42 -13.82
N THR A 804 1.23 -22.19 -13.37
CA THR A 804 0.22 -21.89 -12.32
C THR A 804 -1.22 -22.00 -12.88
N PRO A 805 -2.23 -22.18 -12.01
CA PRO A 805 -3.63 -22.19 -12.45
C PRO A 805 -4.06 -20.93 -13.20
N ALA A 806 -3.57 -19.75 -12.78
CA ALA A 806 -3.82 -18.50 -13.48
C ALA A 806 -3.17 -18.45 -14.86
N ALA A 807 -1.95 -18.98 -15.01
CA ALA A 807 -1.27 -19.06 -16.30
C ALA A 807 -2.01 -20.00 -17.27
N LYS A 808 -2.52 -21.14 -16.80
CA LYS A 808 -3.35 -22.06 -17.60
C LYS A 808 -4.60 -21.36 -18.13
N TYR A 809 -5.33 -20.65 -17.26
CA TYR A 809 -6.51 -19.86 -17.63
C TYR A 809 -6.19 -18.81 -18.72
N LEU A 810 -5.04 -18.14 -18.62
CA LEU A 810 -4.61 -17.14 -19.62
C LEU A 810 -4.24 -17.78 -20.95
N LEU A 811 -3.52 -18.92 -20.94
CA LEU A 811 -3.16 -19.68 -22.14
C LEU A 811 -4.40 -20.19 -22.90
N GLU A 812 -5.41 -20.71 -22.19
CA GLU A 812 -6.69 -21.15 -22.74
C GLU A 812 -7.44 -20.01 -23.47
N ARG A 813 -7.18 -18.74 -23.07
CA ARG A 813 -7.73 -17.54 -23.69
C ARG A 813 -6.78 -16.89 -24.70
N GLY A 814 -5.71 -17.58 -25.10
CA GLY A 814 -4.77 -17.12 -26.14
C GLY A 814 -3.80 -16.05 -25.68
N VAL A 815 -3.67 -15.77 -24.37
CA VAL A 815 -2.66 -14.83 -23.85
C VAL A 815 -1.32 -15.56 -23.80
N LYS A 816 -0.32 -14.97 -24.46
CA LYS A 816 1.05 -15.53 -24.51
C LYS A 816 1.79 -15.28 -23.17
N PRO A 817 2.78 -16.11 -22.81
CA PRO A 817 3.52 -15.99 -21.54
C PRO A 817 4.15 -14.61 -21.31
N GLU A 818 4.68 -13.96 -22.33
CA GLU A 818 5.26 -12.61 -22.24
C GLU A 818 4.21 -11.54 -21.85
N ASN A 819 2.92 -11.82 -22.03
CA ASN A 819 1.79 -10.94 -21.72
C ASN A 819 0.96 -11.36 -20.52
N PHE A 820 1.44 -12.31 -19.70
CA PHE A 820 0.73 -12.70 -18.46
C PHE A 820 0.59 -11.56 -17.48
N THR A 821 1.57 -10.66 -17.45
CA THR A 821 1.63 -9.53 -16.52
C THR A 821 1.62 -9.97 -15.04
N THR A 822 0.96 -9.25 -14.18
CA THR A 822 0.93 -9.52 -12.74
C THR A 822 -0.46 -9.88 -12.25
N TYR A 823 -0.55 -10.58 -11.12
CA TYR A 823 -1.82 -10.77 -10.41
C TYR A 823 -2.46 -9.42 -10.05
N GLY A 824 -1.64 -8.43 -9.65
CA GLY A 824 -2.10 -7.09 -9.28
C GLY A 824 -2.86 -6.40 -10.40
N SER A 825 -2.32 -6.41 -11.61
CA SER A 825 -2.94 -5.76 -12.78
C SER A 825 -4.22 -6.46 -13.27
N ARG A 826 -4.47 -7.71 -12.87
CA ARG A 826 -5.64 -8.51 -13.27
C ARG A 826 -6.66 -8.74 -12.15
N ARG A 827 -6.57 -8.04 -11.02
CA ARG A 827 -7.49 -8.19 -9.89
C ARG A 827 -8.93 -7.81 -10.17
N ALA A 828 -9.19 -7.07 -11.23
CA ALA A 828 -10.54 -6.77 -11.71
C ALA A 828 -11.18 -7.94 -12.49
N ASN A 829 -10.52 -9.10 -12.51
CA ASN A 829 -11.03 -10.36 -13.04
C ASN A 829 -11.06 -11.41 -11.91
N ASP A 830 -12.23 -11.78 -11.45
CA ASP A 830 -12.46 -12.71 -10.34
C ASP A 830 -11.92 -14.13 -10.62
N GLU A 831 -11.86 -14.55 -11.89
CA GLU A 831 -11.25 -15.81 -12.31
C GLU A 831 -9.73 -15.84 -12.09
N ILE A 832 -9.06 -14.69 -12.23
CA ILE A 832 -7.65 -14.55 -11.86
C ILE A 832 -7.50 -14.41 -10.35
N VAL A 833 -8.41 -13.71 -9.67
CA VAL A 833 -8.38 -13.54 -8.21
C VAL A 833 -8.47 -14.91 -7.52
N VAL A 834 -9.40 -15.78 -7.91
CA VAL A 834 -9.56 -17.10 -7.29
C VAL A 834 -8.37 -18.02 -7.56
N ARG A 835 -7.79 -17.99 -8.77
CA ARG A 835 -6.60 -18.79 -9.14
C ARG A 835 -5.31 -18.24 -8.54
N GLY A 836 -5.31 -16.96 -8.19
CA GLY A 836 -4.22 -16.26 -7.51
C GLY A 836 -4.27 -16.36 -5.98
N ALA A 837 -5.39 -16.83 -5.42
CA ALA A 837 -5.51 -16.97 -3.98
C ALA A 837 -4.52 -18.03 -3.46
N PHE A 838 -3.65 -17.60 -2.52
CA PHE A 838 -2.54 -18.38 -1.95
C PHE A 838 -1.50 -18.86 -2.99
N ALA A 839 -1.36 -18.15 -4.12
CA ALA A 839 -0.39 -18.49 -5.16
C ALA A 839 1.04 -18.00 -4.88
N ASN A 840 1.31 -17.49 -3.68
CA ASN A 840 2.66 -17.04 -3.30
C ASN A 840 3.62 -18.24 -3.16
N ILE A 841 4.77 -18.16 -3.84
CA ILE A 841 5.78 -19.24 -3.86
C ILE A 841 6.52 -19.41 -2.52
N ARG A 842 6.35 -18.51 -1.58
CA ARG A 842 6.98 -18.52 -0.25
C ARG A 842 6.02 -18.91 0.89
N ILE A 843 4.76 -19.22 0.56
CA ILE A 843 3.80 -19.65 1.58
C ILE A 843 4.23 -21.01 2.18
N VAL A 844 4.17 -21.09 3.50
CA VAL A 844 4.42 -22.31 4.27
C VAL A 844 3.11 -22.86 4.78
N ASN A 845 2.72 -24.03 4.29
CA ASN A 845 1.52 -24.74 4.72
C ASN A 845 1.93 -25.97 5.55
N LYS A 846 1.57 -26.00 6.82
CA LYS A 846 1.92 -27.10 7.75
C LYS A 846 1.45 -28.48 7.27
N LEU A 847 0.38 -28.55 6.45
CA LEU A 847 -0.09 -29.78 5.84
C LEU A 847 0.91 -30.42 4.86
N LEU A 848 1.95 -29.71 4.46
CA LEU A 848 2.94 -30.14 3.47
C LEU A 848 4.27 -30.58 4.09
N GLU A 849 4.35 -30.71 5.41
CA GLU A 849 5.53 -31.22 6.12
C GLU A 849 6.85 -30.53 5.74
N GLY A 850 6.82 -29.19 5.55
CA GLY A 850 7.98 -28.37 5.22
C GLY A 850 8.16 -28.04 3.73
N GLU A 851 7.33 -28.56 2.84
CA GLU A 851 7.33 -28.09 1.44
C GLU A 851 6.81 -26.63 1.38
N VAL A 852 7.58 -25.75 0.75
CA VAL A 852 7.22 -24.32 0.58
C VAL A 852 6.61 -24.12 -0.80
N GLY A 853 5.51 -23.37 -0.88
CA GLY A 853 4.90 -23.00 -2.16
C GLY A 853 3.37 -23.07 -2.16
N PRO A 854 2.74 -22.75 -3.29
CA PRO A 854 1.29 -22.54 -3.42
C PRO A 854 0.48 -23.86 -3.51
N LYS A 855 0.76 -24.81 -2.64
CA LYS A 855 0.14 -26.13 -2.63
C LYS A 855 -0.57 -26.45 -1.32
N THR A 856 -1.44 -27.42 -1.36
CA THR A 856 -2.08 -28.05 -0.20
C THR A 856 -2.37 -29.53 -0.46
N VAL A 857 -2.83 -30.22 0.57
CA VAL A 857 -3.26 -31.63 0.48
C VAL A 857 -4.79 -31.68 0.36
N HIS A 858 -5.29 -32.42 -0.60
CA HIS A 858 -6.70 -32.82 -0.62
C HIS A 858 -6.86 -34.00 0.36
N VAL A 859 -7.31 -33.71 1.58
CA VAL A 859 -7.32 -34.66 2.70
C VAL A 859 -8.00 -36.01 2.39
N PRO A 860 -9.15 -36.03 1.65
CA PRO A 860 -9.79 -37.32 1.32
C PRO A 860 -8.93 -38.26 0.48
N THR A 861 -8.09 -37.74 -0.42
CA THR A 861 -7.24 -38.57 -1.32
C THR A 861 -5.77 -38.58 -0.92
N GLY A 862 -5.32 -37.68 -0.04
CA GLY A 862 -3.90 -37.51 0.30
C GLY A 862 -3.05 -36.90 -0.82
N GLU A 863 -3.65 -36.47 -1.94
CA GLU A 863 -2.94 -35.89 -3.08
C GLU A 863 -2.58 -34.43 -2.85
N LYS A 864 -1.37 -34.05 -3.28
CA LYS A 864 -0.91 -32.66 -3.25
C LYS A 864 -1.32 -31.94 -4.56
N HIS A 865 -1.99 -30.80 -4.42
CA HIS A 865 -2.45 -29.95 -5.52
C HIS A 865 -2.07 -28.49 -5.29
N TYR A 866 -2.15 -27.65 -6.34
CA TYR A 866 -2.26 -26.20 -6.12
C TYR A 866 -3.49 -25.92 -5.25
N VAL A 867 -3.42 -24.87 -4.42
CA VAL A 867 -4.53 -24.50 -3.52
C VAL A 867 -5.85 -24.35 -4.27
N PHE A 868 -5.81 -23.67 -5.45
CA PHE A 868 -6.99 -23.54 -6.32
C PHE A 868 -7.57 -24.90 -6.73
N ASP A 869 -6.73 -25.81 -7.24
CA ASP A 869 -7.19 -27.11 -7.76
C ASP A 869 -7.80 -27.97 -6.64
N ALA A 870 -7.18 -27.98 -5.45
CA ALA A 870 -7.73 -28.68 -4.28
C ALA A 870 -9.07 -28.08 -3.82
N ALA A 871 -9.18 -26.75 -3.77
CA ALA A 871 -10.41 -26.08 -3.38
C ALA A 871 -11.55 -26.35 -4.36
N MET A 872 -11.28 -26.34 -5.67
CA MET A 872 -12.30 -26.70 -6.68
C MET A 872 -12.74 -28.16 -6.55
N LYS A 873 -11.85 -29.07 -6.17
CA LYS A 873 -12.17 -30.47 -5.89
C LYS A 873 -13.12 -30.58 -4.69
N TYR A 874 -12.80 -29.95 -3.56
CA TYR A 874 -13.71 -29.88 -2.39
C TYR A 874 -15.08 -29.29 -2.74
N LYS A 875 -15.13 -28.18 -3.51
CA LYS A 875 -16.40 -27.58 -3.96
C LYS A 875 -17.23 -28.52 -4.81
N SER A 876 -16.61 -29.25 -5.76
CA SER A 876 -17.30 -30.21 -6.61
C SER A 876 -17.85 -31.42 -5.83
N GLU A 877 -17.23 -31.73 -4.69
CA GLU A 877 -17.67 -32.77 -3.76
C GLU A 877 -18.68 -32.24 -2.72
N GLY A 878 -19.04 -30.95 -2.74
CA GLY A 878 -20.02 -30.34 -1.86
C GLY A 878 -19.51 -30.04 -0.44
N HIS A 879 -18.19 -29.86 -0.26
CA HIS A 879 -17.58 -29.63 1.05
C HIS A 879 -17.26 -28.15 1.30
N ASP A 880 -17.58 -27.70 2.51
CA ASP A 880 -17.10 -26.40 3.03
C ASP A 880 -15.64 -26.48 3.46
N MET A 881 -14.96 -25.32 3.50
CA MET A 881 -13.56 -25.23 3.89
C MET A 881 -13.32 -24.16 4.95
N VAL A 882 -12.31 -24.41 5.80
CA VAL A 882 -11.79 -23.45 6.80
C VAL A 882 -10.28 -23.29 6.63
N ILE A 883 -9.73 -22.21 7.20
CA ILE A 883 -8.28 -21.96 7.27
C ILE A 883 -7.89 -21.83 8.74
N LEU A 884 -6.81 -22.49 9.14
CA LEU A 884 -6.14 -22.28 10.41
C LEU A 884 -4.93 -21.33 10.21
N ALA A 885 -4.72 -20.37 11.09
CA ALA A 885 -3.61 -19.42 10.99
C ALA A 885 -3.09 -18.98 12.36
N GLY A 886 -1.90 -18.40 12.34
CA GLY A 886 -1.26 -17.82 13.51
C GLY A 886 -1.66 -16.37 13.80
N ASP A 887 -0.74 -15.62 14.38
CA ASP A 887 -0.93 -14.21 14.70
C ASP A 887 -0.73 -13.31 13.46
N GLU A 888 -1.23 -12.07 13.51
CA GLU A 888 -1.13 -11.06 12.44
C GLU A 888 -1.65 -11.54 11.08
N TYR A 889 -2.66 -12.40 11.02
CA TYR A 889 -3.22 -12.88 9.77
C TYR A 889 -3.79 -11.74 8.91
N GLY A 890 -3.30 -11.62 7.67
CA GLY A 890 -3.70 -10.59 6.73
C GLY A 890 -2.94 -9.27 6.86
N ALA A 891 -1.81 -9.23 7.60
CA ALA A 891 -0.94 -8.06 7.64
C ALA A 891 -0.49 -7.64 6.23
N GLY A 892 -0.24 -6.35 6.03
CA GLY A 892 0.25 -5.83 4.76
C GLY A 892 -0.70 -4.88 4.05
N SER A 893 -0.86 -5.02 2.73
CA SER A 893 -1.66 -4.11 1.91
C SER A 893 -3.17 -4.30 2.12
N SER A 894 -3.95 -3.22 1.97
CA SER A 894 -5.42 -3.21 2.13
C SER A 894 -6.15 -3.89 0.96
N ARG A 895 -5.91 -5.18 0.75
CA ARG A 895 -6.44 -5.94 -0.40
C ARG A 895 -7.74 -6.67 -0.04
N ASP A 896 -8.87 -6.18 -0.55
CA ASP A 896 -10.15 -6.91 -0.50
C ASP A 896 -10.10 -8.23 -1.29
N SER A 897 -9.27 -8.32 -2.33
CA SER A 897 -9.01 -9.56 -3.06
C SER A 897 -8.46 -10.69 -2.18
N ALA A 898 -7.84 -10.36 -1.03
CA ALA A 898 -7.44 -11.33 -0.02
C ALA A 898 -8.62 -11.92 0.79
N ALA A 899 -9.83 -11.36 0.67
CA ALA A 899 -11.08 -11.95 1.17
C ALA A 899 -11.95 -12.50 0.02
N LYS A 900 -12.00 -11.81 -1.13
CA LYS A 900 -12.71 -12.27 -2.34
C LYS A 900 -12.18 -13.61 -2.86
N GLY A 901 -10.84 -13.78 -2.90
CA GLY A 901 -10.21 -15.02 -3.32
C GLY A 901 -10.60 -16.23 -2.46
N PRO A 902 -10.40 -16.20 -1.14
CA PRO A 902 -10.88 -17.24 -0.23
C PRO A 902 -12.38 -17.51 -0.33
N LEU A 903 -13.23 -16.49 -0.45
CA LEU A 903 -14.68 -16.68 -0.66
C LEU A 903 -14.94 -17.47 -1.95
N LEU A 904 -14.31 -17.09 -3.06
CA LEU A 904 -14.45 -17.76 -4.35
C LEU A 904 -13.91 -19.21 -4.32
N LEU A 905 -12.86 -19.47 -3.54
CA LEU A 905 -12.40 -20.84 -3.26
C LEU A 905 -13.43 -21.66 -2.48
N GLY A 906 -14.35 -21.04 -1.73
CA GLY A 906 -15.36 -21.70 -0.89
C GLY A 906 -15.00 -21.74 0.60
N VAL A 907 -14.03 -20.94 1.04
CA VAL A 907 -13.67 -20.78 2.45
C VAL A 907 -14.82 -20.09 3.19
N LYS A 908 -15.28 -20.68 4.30
CA LYS A 908 -16.37 -20.16 5.14
C LYS A 908 -15.89 -19.48 6.40
N ALA A 909 -14.75 -19.92 6.94
CA ALA A 909 -14.20 -19.34 8.17
C ALA A 909 -12.67 -19.36 8.15
N VAL A 910 -12.09 -18.39 8.87
CA VAL A 910 -10.67 -18.35 9.21
C VAL A 910 -10.56 -18.36 10.74
N ILE A 911 -9.80 -19.30 11.28
CA ILE A 911 -9.52 -19.41 12.72
C ILE A 911 -8.05 -19.05 12.95
N ALA A 912 -7.77 -17.92 13.60
CA ALA A 912 -6.42 -17.39 13.77
C ALA A 912 -6.15 -16.95 15.22
N LYS A 913 -4.88 -16.78 15.59
CA LYS A 913 -4.49 -16.17 16.87
C LYS A 913 -4.81 -14.68 16.89
N GLY A 914 -4.60 -14.00 15.76
CA GLY A 914 -4.85 -12.57 15.60
C GLY A 914 -5.05 -12.18 14.13
N PHE A 915 -5.77 -11.08 13.92
CA PHE A 915 -6.06 -10.53 12.59
C PHE A 915 -5.55 -9.10 12.48
N GLU A 916 -5.02 -8.78 11.30
CA GLU A 916 -4.83 -7.39 10.92
C GLU A 916 -6.21 -6.72 10.70
N ARG A 917 -6.32 -5.45 11.10
CA ARG A 917 -7.60 -4.71 11.16
C ARG A 917 -8.36 -4.69 9.82
N ILE A 918 -7.69 -4.25 8.75
CA ILE A 918 -8.34 -4.09 7.42
C ILE A 918 -8.77 -5.45 6.87
N HIS A 919 -7.90 -6.47 7.04
CA HIS A 919 -8.21 -7.80 6.53
C HIS A 919 -9.37 -8.45 7.28
N ARG A 920 -9.45 -8.30 8.60
CA ARG A 920 -10.61 -8.74 9.39
C ARG A 920 -11.92 -8.14 8.87
N SER A 921 -11.93 -6.80 8.64
CA SER A 921 -13.10 -6.11 8.07
C SER A 921 -13.45 -6.63 6.67
N ASN A 922 -12.44 -6.90 5.83
CA ASN A 922 -12.68 -7.48 4.51
C ASN A 922 -13.29 -8.88 4.58
N LEU A 923 -12.86 -9.73 5.53
CA LEU A 923 -13.46 -11.07 5.73
C LEU A 923 -14.95 -10.95 6.09
N VAL A 924 -15.30 -10.10 7.07
CA VAL A 924 -16.69 -9.85 7.47
C VAL A 924 -17.49 -9.26 6.29
N GLY A 925 -16.89 -8.28 5.60
CA GLY A 925 -17.49 -7.62 4.43
C GLY A 925 -17.78 -8.57 3.26
N MET A 926 -17.08 -9.70 3.18
CA MET A 926 -17.35 -10.78 2.21
C MET A 926 -18.13 -11.96 2.79
N GLY A 927 -18.61 -11.88 4.05
CA GLY A 927 -19.40 -12.93 4.68
C GLY A 927 -18.58 -14.14 5.15
N ILE A 928 -17.25 -14.03 5.28
CA ILE A 928 -16.36 -15.05 5.85
C ILE A 928 -16.29 -14.85 7.37
N ILE A 929 -16.41 -15.92 8.15
CA ILE A 929 -16.40 -15.90 9.62
C ILE A 929 -14.94 -15.75 10.14
N PRO A 930 -14.54 -14.64 10.77
CA PRO A 930 -13.25 -14.53 11.44
C PRO A 930 -13.39 -14.99 12.90
N LEU A 931 -12.67 -16.04 13.29
CA LEU A 931 -12.63 -16.57 14.66
C LEU A 931 -11.23 -16.42 15.24
N ARG A 932 -11.14 -15.96 16.48
CA ARG A 932 -9.87 -15.83 17.20
C ARG A 932 -9.77 -16.87 18.31
N PHE A 933 -8.66 -17.62 18.36
CA PHE A 933 -8.34 -18.49 19.49
C PHE A 933 -8.31 -17.71 20.80
N LYS A 934 -8.54 -18.38 21.91
CA LYS A 934 -8.40 -17.78 23.23
C LYS A 934 -6.93 -17.47 23.56
N ALA A 935 -6.70 -16.56 24.47
CA ALA A 935 -5.34 -16.16 24.88
C ALA A 935 -4.54 -17.39 25.32
N GLY A 936 -3.37 -17.59 24.71
CA GLY A 936 -2.49 -18.73 24.95
C GLY A 936 -2.85 -20.01 24.16
N GLU A 937 -3.90 -19.98 23.35
CA GLU A 937 -4.29 -21.08 22.47
C GLU A 937 -3.97 -20.78 20.99
N ASP A 938 -3.63 -21.82 20.25
CA ASP A 938 -3.46 -21.85 18.79
C ASP A 938 -3.65 -23.28 18.28
N ALA A 939 -3.46 -23.47 16.98
CA ALA A 939 -3.60 -24.78 16.37
C ALA A 939 -2.62 -25.82 16.95
N ASP A 940 -1.40 -25.40 17.26
CA ASP A 940 -0.34 -26.28 17.78
C ASP A 940 -0.62 -26.67 19.23
N SER A 941 -0.95 -25.71 20.12
CA SER A 941 -1.26 -25.97 21.53
C SER A 941 -2.53 -26.85 21.70
N LEU A 942 -3.48 -26.72 20.77
CA LEU A 942 -4.69 -27.57 20.72
C LEU A 942 -4.45 -28.89 19.98
N ASN A 943 -3.22 -29.15 19.51
CA ASN A 943 -2.85 -30.32 18.73
C ASN A 943 -3.76 -30.53 17.49
N LEU A 944 -4.09 -29.47 16.79
CA LEU A 944 -4.81 -29.52 15.52
C LEU A 944 -3.84 -29.76 14.37
N SER A 945 -3.96 -30.90 13.71
CA SER A 945 -3.08 -31.28 12.59
C SER A 945 -3.48 -30.63 11.27
N GLY A 946 -4.71 -30.09 11.19
CA GLY A 946 -5.33 -29.62 9.95
C GLY A 946 -5.97 -30.74 9.10
N HIS A 947 -5.89 -32.00 9.53
CA HIS A 947 -6.59 -33.12 8.89
C HIS A 947 -7.97 -33.38 9.47
N GLU A 948 -8.35 -32.64 10.52
CA GLU A 948 -9.66 -32.71 11.15
C GLU A 948 -10.73 -32.07 10.26
N ARG A 949 -11.96 -32.44 10.51
CA ARG A 949 -13.16 -31.79 9.94
C ARG A 949 -13.81 -30.92 11.01
N PHE A 950 -14.15 -29.70 10.68
CA PHE A 950 -14.54 -28.65 11.63
C PHE A 950 -16.04 -28.34 11.51
N THR A 951 -16.69 -28.16 12.63
CA THR A 951 -18.06 -27.64 12.73
C THR A 951 -18.04 -26.44 13.67
N ILE A 952 -18.64 -25.34 13.23
CA ILE A 952 -18.72 -24.08 14.00
C ILE A 952 -20.18 -23.94 14.45
N ASP A 953 -20.36 -23.87 15.77
CA ASP A 953 -21.69 -23.73 16.38
C ASP A 953 -22.09 -22.25 16.47
N LEU A 954 -22.67 -21.75 15.38
CA LEU A 954 -23.21 -20.38 15.30
C LEU A 954 -24.74 -20.45 15.26
N PRO A 955 -25.43 -19.56 16.02
CA PRO A 955 -26.88 -19.42 15.93
C PRO A 955 -27.34 -19.12 14.51
N ARG A 956 -28.46 -19.71 14.11
CA ARG A 956 -29.04 -19.50 12.77
C ARG A 956 -29.75 -18.14 12.61
N LYS A 957 -30.18 -17.53 13.73
CA LYS A 957 -30.84 -16.25 13.72
C LYS A 957 -29.83 -15.18 14.10
N ILE A 958 -29.73 -14.14 13.30
CA ILE A 958 -28.83 -13.01 13.56
C ILE A 958 -29.10 -12.34 14.90
N THR A 959 -30.36 -12.30 15.35
CA THR A 959 -30.77 -11.72 16.63
C THR A 959 -30.22 -12.48 17.86
N GLU A 960 -29.73 -13.69 17.68
CA GLU A 960 -29.10 -14.51 18.73
C GLU A 960 -27.58 -14.37 18.73
N ILE A 961 -26.99 -13.66 17.75
CA ILE A 961 -25.55 -13.42 17.62
C ILE A 961 -25.21 -12.02 18.16
N ARG A 962 -24.11 -11.93 18.90
CA ARG A 962 -23.60 -10.66 19.45
C ARG A 962 -22.17 -10.40 18.98
N PRO A 963 -21.78 -9.13 18.76
CA PRO A 963 -20.39 -8.77 18.53
C PRO A 963 -19.48 -9.32 19.63
N GLY A 964 -18.35 -9.91 19.23
CA GLY A 964 -17.34 -10.42 20.16
C GLY A 964 -17.74 -11.63 20.99
N GLN A 965 -18.87 -12.32 20.68
CA GLN A 965 -19.28 -13.49 21.45
C GLN A 965 -18.34 -14.68 21.29
N ASP A 966 -18.40 -15.57 22.28
CA ASP A 966 -17.74 -16.86 22.21
C ASP A 966 -18.51 -17.86 21.36
N VAL A 967 -17.78 -18.63 20.56
CA VAL A 967 -18.30 -19.67 19.67
C VAL A 967 -17.55 -20.96 19.89
N ILE A 968 -18.29 -22.06 19.96
CA ILE A 968 -17.71 -23.40 20.12
C ILE A 968 -17.38 -23.97 18.73
N VAL A 969 -16.15 -24.42 18.57
CA VAL A 969 -15.67 -25.15 17.38
C VAL A 969 -15.46 -26.62 17.79
N THR A 970 -16.08 -27.53 17.06
CA THR A 970 -15.94 -28.99 17.27
C THR A 970 -15.29 -29.63 16.06
N THR A 971 -14.51 -30.65 16.32
CA THR A 971 -13.93 -31.49 15.27
C THR A 971 -14.59 -32.86 15.23
N LYS A 972 -14.59 -33.49 14.07
CA LYS A 972 -15.23 -34.83 13.89
C LYS A 972 -14.61 -35.93 14.76
N ASN A 973 -13.35 -35.77 15.18
CA ASN A 973 -12.65 -36.66 16.10
C ASN A 973 -12.93 -36.37 17.60
N GLY A 974 -13.88 -35.48 17.89
CA GLY A 974 -14.39 -35.23 19.25
C GLY A 974 -13.66 -34.14 20.04
N LYS A 975 -12.69 -33.44 19.46
CA LYS A 975 -12.10 -32.26 20.11
C LYS A 975 -13.08 -31.07 20.07
N SER A 976 -13.10 -30.25 21.13
CA SER A 976 -13.91 -29.05 21.24
C SER A 976 -13.08 -27.93 21.86
N PHE A 977 -13.16 -26.74 21.29
CA PHE A 977 -12.47 -25.54 21.81
C PHE A 977 -13.32 -24.29 21.54
N THR A 978 -13.05 -23.23 22.27
CA THR A 978 -13.81 -21.98 22.21
C THR A 978 -13.01 -20.91 21.47
N CYS A 979 -13.64 -20.24 20.51
CA CYS A 979 -13.09 -19.08 19.81
C CYS A 979 -13.93 -17.84 20.07
N THR A 980 -13.35 -16.66 19.91
CA THR A 980 -14.09 -15.39 19.90
C THR A 980 -14.44 -15.00 18.49
N LEU A 981 -15.71 -14.71 18.21
CA LEU A 981 -16.19 -14.18 16.94
C LEU A 981 -15.69 -12.74 16.76
N CYS A 982 -14.88 -12.48 15.73
CA CYS A 982 -14.28 -11.16 15.47
C CYS A 982 -15.18 -10.28 14.58
N ILE A 983 -16.47 -10.21 14.89
CA ILE A 983 -17.39 -9.18 14.42
C ILE A 983 -17.48 -8.14 15.54
N ASN A 984 -17.17 -6.88 15.24
CA ASN A 984 -16.95 -5.87 16.28
C ASN A 984 -18.16 -4.97 16.51
N THR A 985 -19.05 -4.82 15.51
CA THR A 985 -20.12 -3.84 15.55
C THR A 985 -21.48 -4.45 15.13
N GLN A 986 -22.57 -3.80 15.53
CA GLN A 986 -23.92 -4.22 15.13
C GLN A 986 -24.13 -4.09 13.63
N VAL A 987 -23.53 -3.09 13.00
CA VAL A 987 -23.60 -2.88 11.54
C VAL A 987 -22.88 -4.00 10.78
N GLU A 988 -21.74 -4.49 11.30
CA GLU A 988 -21.06 -5.64 10.73
C GLU A 988 -21.90 -6.93 10.84
N LEU A 989 -22.71 -7.09 11.89
CA LEU A 989 -23.67 -8.20 11.97
C LEU A 989 -24.74 -8.12 10.87
N GLU A 990 -25.21 -6.92 10.54
CA GLU A 990 -26.15 -6.74 9.41
C GLU A 990 -25.50 -7.11 8.09
N TYR A 991 -24.25 -6.72 7.85
CA TYR A 991 -23.50 -7.16 6.65
C TYR A 991 -23.38 -8.67 6.60
N PHE A 992 -23.05 -9.27 7.72
CA PHE A 992 -22.91 -10.72 7.88
C PHE A 992 -24.23 -11.49 7.61
N ASN A 993 -25.37 -10.96 8.11
CA ASN A 993 -26.71 -11.47 7.85
C ASN A 993 -27.07 -11.48 6.35
N HIS A 994 -26.60 -10.44 5.63
CA HIS A 994 -26.85 -10.29 4.20
C HIS A 994 -25.89 -11.06 3.29
N GLY A 995 -24.88 -11.77 3.88
CA GLY A 995 -23.84 -12.48 3.14
C GLY A 995 -22.73 -11.56 2.65
N GLY A 996 -22.59 -10.37 3.26
CA GLY A 996 -21.57 -9.37 2.99
C GLY A 996 -22.12 -7.98 2.75
N ILE A 997 -21.21 -7.00 2.70
CA ILE A 997 -21.59 -5.57 2.57
C ILE A 997 -22.19 -5.24 1.20
N LEU A 998 -21.71 -5.87 0.10
CA LEU A 998 -22.22 -5.62 -1.25
C LEU A 998 -23.67 -6.10 -1.41
N PRO A 999 -24.01 -7.34 -1.05
CA PRO A 999 -25.42 -7.78 -1.06
C PRO A 999 -26.33 -6.98 -0.13
N TYR A 1000 -25.81 -6.49 1.01
CA TYR A 1000 -26.55 -5.56 1.88
C TYR A 1000 -26.88 -4.25 1.15
N LEU A 1001 -25.88 -3.64 0.51
CA LEU A 1001 -26.07 -2.38 -0.22
C LEU A 1001 -27.03 -2.53 -1.39
N ILE A 1002 -26.91 -3.59 -2.17
CA ILE A 1002 -27.82 -3.86 -3.29
C ILE A 1002 -29.26 -3.92 -2.79
N ARG A 1003 -29.56 -4.71 -1.75
CA ARG A 1003 -30.91 -4.80 -1.17
C ARG A 1003 -31.45 -3.50 -0.61
N LYS A 1004 -30.57 -2.62 -0.14
CA LYS A 1004 -30.94 -1.31 0.41
C LYS A 1004 -31.23 -0.29 -0.69
N LEU A 1005 -30.57 -0.38 -1.86
CA LEU A 1005 -30.67 0.60 -2.94
C LEU A 1005 -31.64 0.19 -4.05
N ALA A 1006 -31.92 -1.10 -4.20
CA ALA A 1006 -32.96 -1.62 -5.10
C ALA A 1006 -34.37 -1.20 -4.63
#